data_805d1dbb4d8b82636e56df4ff41d3784
#
_entry.id   805d1dbb4d8b82636e56df4ff41d3784
#
_cell.length_a   1.000
_cell.length_b   1.000
_cell.length_c   1.000
_cell.angle_alpha   90.00
_cell.angle_beta   90.00
_cell.angle_gamma   90.00
#
_symmetry.space_group_name_H-M   'P 1'
#
loop_
_entity.id
_entity.type
_entity.pdbx_description
1 polymer ?
#
loop_
_entity_poly.entity_id
_entity_poly.type
_entity_poly.pdbx_seq_one_letter_code
_entity_poly.pdbx_strand_id
1 'polypeptide(L)'
;MSAIDAPHHWHGGRRFPTFGGLCYLPPGMSVPVRVIDPEQLPKHFEAAEVEARLHELWDRLGVYAHDPARPREETFVVDTPPPTVSGSLHVGHVFSYTHTDVIARFQRMRGLNVFYPMGWDDNGLPTERRVQNYFHVRCDPRAPLETDLRLEPATPAQLKSSPRLVSRPNFIELCLELTRQDEEAFKQLWRRIGLSVDWTLEYSTIDPRCRHLAQLSFWDLFQKSHVYSVEAPTMWDVDFQTAVAQAEVEDRPTRGAFHDIAFGIDGGGELVIATTRPELLPACVGVAAHPNDARYRHWFGRLAVTPAFHAPVPIFSSELVDPAKGTGILMVCTFGDATDVTWWREQKLPLRQIIGRDGRLVSVTFGRETFPSRDADAANARYGQMARKGVGGARQAIVEMLRDPAADSTGKGVAPLRGEPKPIEHAVKFFEKGDRPLEFISTRQWFVRLLDKKDELLAIGDQIRWHPDFMRLRFRNWTENLNVDWCVSRQRYFGVPFPVWYPLDGEGRPDYDHPIVADPRTLPVDPTVDLPRGYHAEQRDQPGGFTAEADVFDTWFTSSLTPQIGSGWRLDPARHATRFPADIRPQSHEIIRTWAFYTIAKAWLHERTMPWKHVVISGWILDPDRKKMSKSKGNVVTPMHLLDEYTADGARYWAASARLGTDTAFDEKVLKVGKRLVTKLYNAGKFVLAQAGPQTAIDVELDRAFVDRLRQLITCVTSSFEAFDYAHALQDTESFFWHDFTDTYLELVKHRARDDAGGSAIAGLRLGLGVLLRLFAPVLPYVTEEVWSWVFADETGHASIHRAPWPTVAELAAVAAPNDAGCFDVAVTCLATINKAKSEAGVSPGRGLARLTLAASPETLRRLAAVQGDVLKSARVERHEMLPAAELAESIFEVREAEYVAPVGA
;
A
#
# COMPACT_ATOMS: atom_id res chain seq x y z
N MET A 1 9.20 37.87 -28.79
CA MET A 1 10.20 37.44 -29.79
C MET A 1 11.56 37.57 -29.19
N SER A 2 12.07 36.54 -28.60
CA SER A 2 13.51 36.27 -28.41
C SER A 2 13.61 34.79 -28.00
N ALA A 3 14.47 34.07 -28.70
CA ALA A 3 14.66 32.63 -28.63
C ALA A 3 15.12 32.22 -27.23
N ILE A 4 14.46 31.22 -26.67
CA ILE A 4 14.92 30.47 -25.49
C ILE A 4 15.69 29.27 -26.07
N ASP A 5 16.99 29.24 -25.76
CA ASP A 5 17.92 28.19 -26.16
C ASP A 5 17.46 26.81 -25.63
N ALA A 6 17.44 25.84 -26.55
CA ALA A 6 17.22 24.43 -26.28
C ALA A 6 18.42 23.85 -25.50
N PRO A 7 18.22 22.89 -24.58
CA PRO A 7 19.34 22.28 -23.87
C PRO A 7 20.19 21.43 -24.81
N HIS A 8 21.49 21.62 -24.75
CA HIS A 8 22.49 20.94 -25.54
C HIS A 8 22.42 19.43 -25.43
N HIS A 9 22.26 18.76 -26.57
CA HIS A 9 22.52 17.34 -26.74
C HIS A 9 23.98 17.01 -26.43
N TRP A 10 24.20 16.16 -25.44
CA TRP A 10 25.49 15.58 -25.14
C TRP A 10 25.88 14.51 -26.17
N HIS A 11 26.48 14.93 -27.27
CA HIS A 11 27.28 14.08 -28.15
C HIS A 11 28.75 14.46 -28.00
N GLY A 12 29.48 13.65 -27.23
CA GLY A 12 30.93 13.80 -27.13
C GLY A 12 31.53 12.62 -26.38
N GLY A 13 31.99 11.63 -27.13
CA GLY A 13 32.62 10.41 -26.63
C GLY A 13 33.93 10.66 -25.86
N ARG A 14 33.87 11.21 -24.66
CA ARG A 14 34.90 11.01 -23.63
C ARG A 14 34.46 9.85 -22.78
N ARG A 15 35.19 8.75 -22.82
CA ARG A 15 35.10 7.70 -21.81
C ARG A 15 35.54 8.32 -20.50
N PHE A 16 34.59 8.67 -19.63
CA PHE A 16 34.92 9.01 -18.24
C PHE A 16 35.52 7.75 -17.59
N PRO A 17 36.56 7.91 -16.74
CA PRO A 17 37.09 6.78 -16.02
C PRO A 17 35.97 6.15 -15.19
N THR A 18 35.80 4.82 -15.29
CA THR A 18 34.96 4.05 -14.39
C THR A 18 35.49 4.18 -12.97
N PHE A 19 34.69 4.00 -11.95
CA PHE A 19 35.14 4.03 -10.55
C PHE A 19 36.35 3.09 -10.33
N GLY A 20 36.39 1.97 -11.03
CA GLY A 20 37.56 1.07 -11.08
C GLY A 20 38.78 1.70 -11.73
N GLY A 21 38.62 2.61 -12.67
CA GLY A 21 39.70 3.35 -13.31
C GLY A 21 40.39 4.38 -12.40
N LEU A 22 39.67 4.89 -11.39
CA LEU A 22 40.23 5.77 -10.35
C LEU A 22 41.02 4.99 -9.30
N CYS A 23 40.77 3.69 -9.12
CA CYS A 23 41.43 2.84 -8.13
C CYS A 23 42.55 1.99 -8.75
N TYR A 24 42.66 1.93 -10.09
CA TYR A 24 43.72 1.19 -10.78
C TYR A 24 44.86 2.12 -11.18
N LEU A 25 45.89 2.09 -10.41
CA LEU A 25 47.17 2.66 -10.82
C LEU A 25 48.16 1.53 -11.08
N PRO A 26 48.92 1.52 -12.21
CA PRO A 26 49.99 0.57 -12.41
C PRO A 26 50.97 0.63 -11.26
N PRO A 27 51.65 -0.50 -10.91
CA PRO A 27 52.70 -0.50 -9.90
C PRO A 27 53.76 0.60 -10.14
N GLY A 28 54.07 1.37 -9.10
CA GLY A 28 54.98 2.50 -9.20
C GLY A 28 54.39 3.83 -9.68
N MET A 29 53.11 3.90 -10.05
CA MET A 29 52.39 5.15 -10.30
C MET A 29 51.78 5.69 -9.02
N SER A 30 51.85 7.00 -8.83
CA SER A 30 51.12 7.72 -7.78
C SER A 30 50.42 8.93 -8.36
N VAL A 31 49.18 9.20 -7.89
CA VAL A 31 48.37 10.33 -8.33
C VAL A 31 47.94 11.13 -7.12
N PRO A 32 48.06 12.49 -7.14
CA PRO A 32 47.51 13.31 -6.08
C PRO A 32 45.96 13.12 -6.01
N VAL A 33 45.44 12.95 -4.82
CA VAL A 33 43.99 12.89 -4.59
C VAL A 33 43.41 14.25 -4.31
N ARG A 34 42.16 14.44 -4.70
CA ARG A 34 41.40 15.62 -4.27
C ARG A 34 40.98 15.40 -2.81
N VAL A 35 41.28 16.36 -1.97
CA VAL A 35 40.96 16.33 -0.55
C VAL A 35 40.00 17.45 -0.18
N ILE A 36 39.23 17.21 0.85
CA ILE A 36 38.38 18.22 1.48
C ILE A 36 39.10 18.86 2.67
N ASP A 37 38.74 20.07 2.99
CA ASP A 37 39.04 20.66 4.27
C ASP A 37 37.87 20.39 5.23
N PRO A 38 38.03 19.50 6.21
CA PRO A 38 36.92 19.12 7.11
C PRO A 38 36.48 20.26 8.03
N GLU A 39 37.30 21.33 8.18
CA GLU A 39 36.97 22.52 8.98
C GLU A 39 36.00 23.45 8.24
N GLN A 40 35.96 23.39 6.91
CA GLN A 40 34.98 24.12 6.10
C GLN A 40 33.60 23.47 6.04
N LEU A 41 33.45 22.25 6.49
CA LEU A 41 32.17 21.52 6.52
C LEU A 41 31.50 21.61 7.89
N PRO A 42 30.17 21.66 7.96
CA PRO A 42 29.44 21.64 9.22
C PRO A 42 29.89 20.50 10.13
N LYS A 43 29.95 20.77 11.44
CA LYS A 43 30.36 19.75 12.43
C LYS A 43 29.43 18.53 12.40
N HIS A 44 28.15 18.76 12.16
CA HIS A 44 27.10 17.74 12.08
C HIS A 44 26.42 17.79 10.71
N PHE A 45 25.74 16.70 10.37
CA PHE A 45 24.89 16.66 9.18
C PHE A 45 23.64 17.53 9.42
N GLU A 46 23.57 18.68 8.75
CA GLU A 46 22.45 19.64 8.87
C GLU A 46 21.33 19.25 7.88
N ALA A 47 20.52 18.27 8.27
CA ALA A 47 19.57 17.58 7.39
C ALA A 47 18.63 18.54 6.64
N ALA A 48 18.01 19.50 7.33
CA ALA A 48 17.01 20.40 6.71
C ALA A 48 17.61 21.22 5.55
N GLU A 49 18.83 21.75 5.72
CA GLU A 49 19.53 22.51 4.69
C GLU A 49 19.98 21.61 3.54
N VAL A 50 20.57 20.47 3.86
CA VAL A 50 21.07 19.50 2.88
C VAL A 50 19.92 18.92 2.06
N GLU A 51 18.82 18.51 2.71
CA GLU A 51 17.63 17.96 2.04
C GLU A 51 17.07 18.96 1.01
N ALA A 52 16.89 20.22 1.40
CA ALA A 52 16.37 21.27 0.51
C ALA A 52 17.29 21.51 -0.70
N ARG A 53 18.60 21.67 -0.46
CA ARG A 53 19.60 21.92 -1.51
C ARG A 53 19.72 20.75 -2.48
N LEU A 54 19.64 19.52 -1.99
CA LEU A 54 19.73 18.33 -2.84
C LEU A 54 18.49 18.14 -3.71
N HIS A 55 17.30 18.53 -3.25
CA HIS A 55 16.12 18.56 -4.12
C HIS A 55 16.31 19.49 -5.32
N GLU A 56 16.81 20.71 -5.09
CA GLU A 56 17.10 21.64 -6.18
C GLU A 56 18.15 21.09 -7.14
N LEU A 57 19.17 20.40 -6.62
CA LEU A 57 20.19 19.72 -7.43
C LEU A 57 19.57 18.62 -8.30
N TRP A 58 18.76 17.74 -7.72
CA TRP A 58 18.13 16.62 -8.44
C TRP A 58 17.16 17.10 -9.51
N ASP A 59 16.36 18.13 -9.21
CA ASP A 59 15.44 18.74 -10.17
C ASP A 59 16.22 19.37 -11.34
N ARG A 60 17.26 20.17 -11.04
CA ARG A 60 18.10 20.83 -12.05
C ARG A 60 18.83 19.83 -12.96
N LEU A 61 19.32 18.73 -12.40
CA LEU A 61 20.02 17.68 -13.15
C LEU A 61 19.07 16.67 -13.83
N GLY A 62 17.76 16.75 -13.57
CA GLY A 62 16.80 15.75 -14.06
C GLY A 62 17.15 14.33 -13.62
N VAL A 63 17.64 14.17 -12.38
CA VAL A 63 18.15 12.88 -11.88
C VAL A 63 17.14 11.75 -12.02
N TYR A 64 15.87 12.06 -11.84
CA TYR A 64 14.78 11.09 -11.85
C TYR A 64 13.94 11.10 -13.13
N ALA A 65 14.26 11.96 -14.07
CA ALA A 65 13.52 12.08 -15.32
C ALA A 65 13.58 10.75 -16.12
N HIS A 66 12.44 10.33 -16.62
CA HIS A 66 12.29 9.19 -17.53
C HIS A 66 12.56 9.64 -18.98
N ASP A 67 13.40 8.89 -19.66
CA ASP A 67 13.65 9.09 -21.11
C ASP A 67 12.64 8.28 -21.94
N PRO A 68 11.71 8.93 -22.64
CA PRO A 68 10.70 8.21 -23.44
C PRO A 68 11.29 7.50 -24.67
N ALA A 69 12.52 7.83 -25.09
CA ALA A 69 13.17 7.24 -26.24
C ALA A 69 13.86 5.89 -25.97
N ARG A 70 14.05 5.55 -24.67
CA ARG A 70 14.68 4.27 -24.30
C ARG A 70 13.73 3.09 -24.57
N PRO A 71 14.26 1.97 -25.10
CA PRO A 71 13.44 0.80 -25.42
C PRO A 71 12.95 0.06 -24.15
N ARG A 72 11.99 -0.87 -24.33
CA ARG A 72 11.35 -1.61 -23.22
C ARG A 72 12.33 -2.42 -22.39
N GLU A 73 13.29 -3.06 -23.02
CA GLU A 73 14.31 -3.90 -22.35
C GLU A 73 15.27 -3.10 -21.46
N GLU A 74 15.41 -1.81 -21.71
CA GLU A 74 16.21 -0.91 -20.90
C GLU A 74 15.36 -0.12 -19.89
N THR A 75 14.04 -0.30 -19.89
CA THR A 75 13.10 0.45 -19.05
C THR A 75 12.56 -0.42 -17.93
N PHE A 76 12.58 0.11 -16.71
CA PHE A 76 11.95 -0.47 -15.51
C PHE A 76 10.71 0.34 -15.13
N VAL A 77 9.55 -0.30 -15.20
CA VAL A 77 8.24 0.35 -15.03
C VAL A 77 7.68 0.05 -13.65
N VAL A 78 7.44 1.09 -12.87
CA VAL A 78 6.81 1.03 -11.54
C VAL A 78 5.35 1.44 -11.66
N ASP A 79 4.44 0.56 -11.29
CA ASP A 79 3.01 0.86 -11.13
C ASP A 79 2.68 1.06 -9.66
N THR A 80 2.85 2.29 -9.17
CA THR A 80 2.58 2.64 -7.79
C THR A 80 1.09 2.91 -7.57
N PRO A 81 0.46 2.34 -6.51
CA PRO A 81 -0.89 2.73 -6.13
C PRO A 81 -0.97 4.22 -5.82
N PRO A 82 -1.84 4.99 -6.49
CA PRO A 82 -2.06 6.38 -6.10
C PRO A 82 -2.67 6.44 -4.70
N PRO A 83 -2.12 7.23 -3.76
CA PRO A 83 -2.71 7.37 -2.44
C PRO A 83 -4.05 8.10 -2.51
N THR A 84 -5.00 7.72 -1.65
CA THR A 84 -6.24 8.47 -1.45
C THR A 84 -5.93 9.73 -0.63
N VAL A 85 -5.92 10.88 -1.27
CA VAL A 85 -5.48 12.15 -0.65
C VAL A 85 -6.44 12.71 0.40
N SER A 86 -7.71 12.31 0.41
CA SER A 86 -8.70 12.72 1.42
C SER A 86 -8.39 12.23 2.85
N GLY A 87 -7.32 11.50 2.99
CA GLY A 87 -6.83 10.96 4.26
C GLY A 87 -5.81 11.84 4.98
N SER A 88 -5.57 11.58 6.28
CA SER A 88 -4.41 12.17 6.96
C SER A 88 -3.15 11.41 6.59
N LEU A 89 -2.07 12.15 6.38
CA LEU A 89 -0.73 11.59 6.28
C LEU A 89 -0.36 10.82 7.54
N HIS A 90 0.16 9.59 7.39
CA HIS A 90 0.63 8.78 8.51
C HIS A 90 1.88 7.98 8.13
N VAL A 91 2.60 7.48 9.12
CA VAL A 91 3.87 6.75 8.93
C VAL A 91 3.75 5.52 8.04
N GLY A 92 2.57 4.92 7.89
CA GLY A 92 2.32 3.81 6.95
C GLY A 92 2.53 4.20 5.48
N HIS A 93 2.25 5.46 5.11
CA HIS A 93 2.58 5.96 3.78
C HIS A 93 4.10 6.04 3.59
N VAL A 94 4.81 6.66 4.54
CA VAL A 94 6.29 6.72 4.53
C VAL A 94 6.89 5.33 4.37
N PHE A 95 6.37 4.37 5.11
CA PHE A 95 6.82 2.97 5.08
C PHE A 95 6.70 2.34 3.69
N SER A 96 5.50 2.28 3.14
CA SER A 96 5.23 1.57 1.88
C SER A 96 5.89 2.24 0.67
N TYR A 97 5.88 3.58 0.61
CA TYR A 97 6.47 4.29 -0.53
C TYR A 97 8.00 4.31 -0.48
N THR A 98 8.60 4.26 0.71
CA THR A 98 10.06 4.07 0.84
C THR A 98 10.49 2.72 0.27
N HIS A 99 9.74 1.64 0.51
CA HIS A 99 10.05 0.32 -0.08
C HIS A 99 10.07 0.36 -1.60
N THR A 100 9.08 1.03 -2.20
CA THR A 100 9.04 1.24 -3.65
C THR A 100 10.26 2.00 -4.15
N ASP A 101 10.59 3.09 -3.48
CA ASP A 101 11.67 3.99 -3.90
C ASP A 101 13.05 3.35 -3.78
N VAL A 102 13.28 2.55 -2.74
CA VAL A 102 14.52 1.78 -2.57
C VAL A 102 14.76 0.86 -3.79
N ILE A 103 13.73 0.18 -4.27
CA ILE A 103 13.81 -0.68 -5.46
C ILE A 103 14.04 0.18 -6.72
N ALA A 104 13.30 1.28 -6.88
CA ALA A 104 13.45 2.17 -8.03
C ALA A 104 14.87 2.76 -8.14
N ARG A 105 15.46 3.20 -7.01
CA ARG A 105 16.84 3.71 -6.95
C ARG A 105 17.86 2.65 -7.30
N PHE A 106 17.72 1.45 -6.76
CA PHE A 106 18.58 0.33 -7.12
C PHE A 106 18.57 0.05 -8.62
N GLN A 107 17.39 -0.04 -9.24
CA GLN A 107 17.27 -0.28 -10.67
C GLN A 107 17.85 0.86 -11.53
N ARG A 108 17.70 2.12 -11.09
CA ARG A 108 18.30 3.28 -11.76
C ARG A 108 19.83 3.23 -11.72
N MET A 109 20.39 2.87 -10.57
CA MET A 109 21.85 2.70 -10.44
C MET A 109 22.38 1.50 -11.24
N ARG A 110 21.53 0.50 -11.56
CA ARG A 110 21.84 -0.56 -12.53
C ARG A 110 21.81 -0.10 -14.00
N GLY A 111 21.53 1.19 -14.24
CA GLY A 111 21.51 1.81 -15.56
C GLY A 111 20.18 1.73 -16.29
N LEU A 112 19.12 1.21 -15.62
CA LEU A 112 17.78 1.16 -16.21
C LEU A 112 17.13 2.55 -16.21
N ASN A 113 16.35 2.80 -17.23
CA ASN A 113 15.49 3.96 -17.37
C ASN A 113 14.21 3.73 -16.55
N VAL A 114 14.13 4.32 -15.38
CA VAL A 114 13.01 4.05 -14.46
C VAL A 114 11.83 4.95 -14.78
N PHE A 115 10.70 4.33 -15.17
CA PHE A 115 9.40 5.00 -15.28
C PHE A 115 8.69 4.90 -13.92
N TYR A 116 8.66 6.00 -13.18
CA TYR A 116 8.08 6.06 -11.84
C TYR A 116 7.17 7.28 -11.72
N PRO A 117 5.91 7.18 -12.20
CA PRO A 117 4.91 8.23 -12.04
C PRO A 117 4.35 8.27 -10.63
N MET A 118 3.78 9.43 -10.24
CA MET A 118 2.94 9.56 -9.05
C MET A 118 1.51 9.84 -9.48
N GLY A 119 0.56 9.10 -8.91
CA GLY A 119 -0.87 9.33 -9.08
C GLY A 119 -1.53 9.75 -7.79
N TRP A 120 -2.73 10.36 -7.91
CA TRP A 120 -3.60 10.74 -6.81
C TRP A 120 -4.97 10.08 -6.99
N ASP A 121 -5.48 9.40 -5.94
CA ASP A 121 -6.81 8.79 -5.98
C ASP A 121 -7.84 9.70 -5.30
N ASP A 122 -8.41 10.59 -6.11
CA ASP A 122 -9.20 11.75 -5.68
C ASP A 122 -10.69 11.56 -5.79
N ASN A 123 -11.15 10.45 -6.37
CA ASN A 123 -12.56 10.30 -6.68
C ASN A 123 -13.35 9.55 -5.59
N GLY A 124 -14.68 9.70 -5.66
CA GLY A 124 -15.64 8.92 -4.91
C GLY A 124 -15.92 9.39 -3.48
N LEU A 125 -16.47 8.48 -2.69
CA LEU A 125 -16.98 8.75 -1.35
C LEU A 125 -15.95 9.36 -0.37
N PRO A 126 -14.67 8.97 -0.35
CA PRO A 126 -13.71 9.58 0.57
C PRO A 126 -13.58 11.08 0.39
N THR A 127 -13.50 11.54 -0.85
CA THR A 127 -13.39 12.96 -1.19
C THR A 127 -14.69 13.71 -0.88
N GLU A 128 -15.85 13.16 -1.24
CA GLU A 128 -17.13 13.76 -0.88
C GLU A 128 -17.24 13.97 0.64
N ARG A 129 -16.89 12.95 1.44
CA ARG A 129 -16.91 13.06 2.92
C ARG A 129 -15.94 14.12 3.42
N ARG A 130 -14.75 14.20 2.84
CA ARG A 130 -13.74 15.19 3.20
C ARG A 130 -14.28 16.60 2.99
N VAL A 131 -14.90 16.86 1.82
CA VAL A 131 -15.52 18.15 1.47
C VAL A 131 -16.73 18.46 2.34
N GLN A 132 -17.64 17.50 2.51
CA GLN A 132 -18.81 17.62 3.36
C GLN A 132 -18.47 17.99 4.80
N ASN A 133 -17.40 17.43 5.34
CA ASN A 133 -16.98 17.71 6.71
C ASN A 133 -16.16 19.00 6.80
N TYR A 134 -15.31 19.28 5.81
CA TYR A 134 -14.40 20.43 5.83
C TYR A 134 -15.16 21.75 5.68
N PHE A 135 -16.11 21.81 4.73
CA PHE A 135 -16.94 22.99 4.46
C PHE A 135 -18.32 22.94 5.13
N HIS A 136 -18.70 21.84 5.75
CA HIS A 136 -20.03 21.58 6.31
C HIS A 136 -21.16 21.76 5.27
N VAL A 137 -21.02 21.12 4.12
CA VAL A 137 -21.95 21.17 3.00
C VAL A 137 -22.60 19.81 2.71
N ARG A 138 -23.74 19.84 1.98
CA ARG A 138 -24.35 18.66 1.35
C ARG A 138 -24.75 19.01 -0.08
N CYS A 139 -24.52 18.08 -1.00
CA CYS A 139 -25.02 18.24 -2.36
C CYS A 139 -26.53 18.03 -2.41
N ASP A 140 -27.27 19.00 -2.96
CA ASP A 140 -28.65 18.85 -3.43
C ASP A 140 -28.68 19.26 -4.91
N PRO A 141 -28.89 18.33 -5.86
CA PRO A 141 -28.98 18.67 -7.29
C PRO A 141 -30.02 19.71 -7.64
N ARG A 142 -31.01 19.96 -6.76
CA ARG A 142 -32.09 20.98 -6.96
C ARG A 142 -31.66 22.36 -6.46
N ALA A 143 -30.56 22.45 -5.70
CA ALA A 143 -30.06 23.74 -5.25
C ALA A 143 -29.62 24.59 -6.46
N PRO A 144 -29.83 25.93 -6.43
CA PRO A 144 -29.36 26.78 -7.51
C PRO A 144 -27.84 26.81 -7.61
N LEU A 145 -27.35 26.96 -8.85
CA LEU A 145 -25.93 27.21 -9.08
C LEU A 145 -25.54 28.58 -8.52
N GLU A 146 -24.52 28.62 -7.71
CA GLU A 146 -23.89 29.84 -7.21
C GLU A 146 -22.60 30.10 -7.98
N THR A 147 -22.53 31.21 -8.69
CA THR A 147 -21.33 31.60 -9.43
C THR A 147 -20.23 32.01 -8.45
N ASP A 148 -18.98 31.50 -8.68
CA ASP A 148 -17.79 31.83 -7.89
C ASP A 148 -17.94 31.53 -6.37
N LEU A 149 -18.64 30.44 -6.04
CA LEU A 149 -18.79 30.00 -4.65
C LEU A 149 -17.41 29.76 -4.00
N ARG A 150 -17.11 30.50 -2.95
CA ARG A 150 -15.93 30.33 -2.11
C ARG A 150 -16.37 30.04 -0.68
N LEU A 151 -15.80 29.01 -0.07
CA LEU A 151 -16.11 28.63 1.31
C LEU A 151 -14.83 28.47 2.10
N GLU A 152 -14.86 28.95 3.33
CA GLU A 152 -13.81 28.71 4.31
C GLU A 152 -14.08 27.41 5.09
N PRO A 153 -13.05 26.82 5.73
CA PRO A 153 -13.23 25.68 6.62
C PRO A 153 -14.30 25.94 7.67
N ALA A 154 -15.17 24.96 7.90
CA ALA A 154 -16.26 25.11 8.86
C ALA A 154 -15.77 25.28 10.28
N THR A 155 -16.26 26.28 10.96
CA THR A 155 -16.00 26.52 12.40
C THR A 155 -16.72 25.51 13.28
N PRO A 156 -16.25 25.26 14.53
CA PRO A 156 -16.94 24.38 15.49
C PRO A 156 -18.40 24.78 15.77
N ALA A 157 -18.75 26.06 15.62
CA ALA A 157 -20.12 26.53 15.75
C ALA A 157 -20.99 26.11 14.56
N GLN A 158 -20.47 26.23 13.33
CA GLN A 158 -21.17 25.81 12.12
C GLN A 158 -21.41 24.30 12.09
N LEU A 159 -20.48 23.49 12.56
CA LEU A 159 -20.63 22.02 12.65
C LEU A 159 -21.81 21.56 13.53
N LYS A 160 -22.36 22.43 14.38
CA LYS A 160 -23.53 22.14 15.21
C LYS A 160 -24.86 22.52 14.53
N SER A 161 -24.82 23.22 13.40
CA SER A 161 -25.99 23.58 12.61
C SER A 161 -26.30 22.54 11.52
N SER A 162 -27.39 22.73 10.76
CA SER A 162 -27.62 21.95 9.56
C SER A 162 -26.60 22.32 8.47
N PRO A 163 -26.08 21.36 7.68
CA PRO A 163 -25.14 21.66 6.62
C PRO A 163 -25.76 22.51 5.53
N ARG A 164 -24.96 23.37 4.90
CA ARG A 164 -25.39 24.17 3.73
C ARG A 164 -25.67 23.26 2.55
N LEU A 165 -26.79 23.44 1.88
CA LEU A 165 -27.09 22.76 0.63
C LEU A 165 -26.44 23.52 -0.53
N VAL A 166 -25.75 22.80 -1.41
CA VAL A 166 -25.08 23.33 -2.61
C VAL A 166 -25.46 22.51 -3.83
N SER A 167 -25.48 23.15 -5.00
CA SER A 167 -25.73 22.46 -6.27
C SER A 167 -24.65 21.43 -6.60
N ARG A 168 -24.95 20.45 -7.46
CA ARG A 168 -23.96 19.45 -7.89
C ARG A 168 -22.71 20.09 -8.54
N PRO A 169 -22.82 21.07 -9.46
CA PRO A 169 -21.63 21.74 -10.00
C PRO A 169 -20.76 22.40 -8.91
N ASN A 170 -21.37 23.15 -8.00
CA ASN A 170 -20.62 23.78 -6.90
C ASN A 170 -19.98 22.74 -5.99
N PHE A 171 -20.66 21.63 -5.71
CA PHE A 171 -20.10 20.53 -4.92
C PHE A 171 -18.86 19.91 -5.58
N ILE A 172 -18.92 19.71 -6.92
CA ILE A 172 -17.79 19.22 -7.71
C ILE A 172 -16.62 20.21 -7.66
N GLU A 173 -16.87 21.51 -7.81
CA GLU A 173 -15.84 22.56 -7.71
C GLU A 173 -15.14 22.53 -6.34
N LEU A 174 -15.89 22.42 -5.25
CA LEU A 174 -15.35 22.29 -3.91
C LEU A 174 -14.53 21.01 -3.73
N CYS A 175 -14.94 19.90 -4.36
CA CYS A 175 -14.16 18.67 -4.36
C CYS A 175 -12.82 18.86 -5.08
N LEU A 176 -12.83 19.44 -6.27
CA LEU A 176 -11.61 19.68 -7.06
C LEU A 176 -10.67 20.69 -6.40
N GLU A 177 -11.21 21.68 -5.69
CA GLU A 177 -10.39 22.65 -4.96
C GLU A 177 -9.68 22.01 -3.76
N LEU A 178 -10.43 21.24 -2.96
CA LEU A 178 -9.87 20.64 -1.75
C LEU A 178 -8.89 19.50 -2.09
N THR A 179 -9.14 18.71 -3.15
CA THR A 179 -8.18 17.67 -3.57
C THR A 179 -6.86 18.26 -3.99
N ARG A 180 -6.83 19.37 -4.74
CA ARG A 180 -5.57 20.04 -5.10
C ARG A 180 -4.75 20.49 -3.89
N GLN A 181 -5.41 20.94 -2.81
CA GLN A 181 -4.71 21.30 -1.57
C GLN A 181 -4.17 20.06 -0.85
N ASP A 182 -4.96 19.00 -0.79
CA ASP A 182 -4.56 17.74 -0.15
C ASP A 182 -3.43 17.04 -0.97
N GLU A 183 -3.48 17.05 -2.33
CA GLU A 183 -2.41 16.55 -3.22
C GLU A 183 -1.06 17.26 -2.93
N GLU A 184 -1.08 18.59 -2.84
CA GLU A 184 0.14 19.35 -2.57
C GLU A 184 0.74 19.00 -1.19
N ALA A 185 -0.08 18.78 -0.17
CA ALA A 185 0.40 18.36 1.14
C ALA A 185 1.06 16.96 1.10
N PHE A 186 0.50 16.02 0.31
CA PHE A 186 1.13 14.71 0.08
C PHE A 186 2.42 14.83 -0.71
N LYS A 187 2.44 15.65 -1.76
CA LYS A 187 3.61 15.89 -2.61
C LYS A 187 4.77 16.46 -1.81
N GLN A 188 4.51 17.40 -0.92
CA GLN A 188 5.53 17.96 -0.02
C GLN A 188 6.14 16.87 0.88
N LEU A 189 5.33 15.98 1.43
CA LEU A 189 5.85 14.84 2.20
C LEU A 189 6.72 13.92 1.33
N TRP A 190 6.24 13.54 0.13
CA TRP A 190 6.97 12.66 -0.78
C TRP A 190 8.30 13.27 -1.23
N ARG A 191 8.29 14.54 -1.54
CA ARG A 191 9.53 15.27 -1.85
C ARG A 191 10.48 15.24 -0.65
N ARG A 192 9.99 15.59 0.52
CA ARG A 192 10.82 15.66 1.71
C ARG A 192 11.42 14.31 2.12
N ILE A 193 10.68 13.20 1.97
CA ILE A 193 11.24 11.86 2.21
C ILE A 193 12.17 11.40 1.07
N GLY A 194 12.28 12.17 0.01
CA GLY A 194 13.19 11.95 -1.10
C GLY A 194 12.74 10.83 -2.03
N LEU A 195 11.47 10.72 -2.38
CA LEU A 195 11.04 9.76 -3.40
C LEU A 195 11.60 10.14 -4.77
N SER A 196 12.15 9.17 -5.48
CA SER A 196 12.77 9.33 -6.80
C SER A 196 11.76 9.29 -7.96
N VAL A 197 10.61 9.91 -7.75
CA VAL A 197 9.51 10.03 -8.70
C VAL A 197 9.86 11.04 -9.79
N ASP A 198 9.45 10.76 -11.01
CA ASP A 198 9.41 11.77 -12.08
C ASP A 198 8.11 12.58 -11.96
N TRP A 199 8.19 13.75 -11.34
CA TRP A 199 7.04 14.62 -11.10
C TRP A 199 6.42 15.21 -12.38
N THR A 200 7.06 15.07 -13.54
CA THR A 200 6.44 15.44 -14.83
C THR A 200 5.40 14.43 -15.30
N LEU A 201 5.37 13.25 -14.69
CA LEU A 201 4.44 12.14 -15.00
C LEU A 201 3.28 12.04 -14.00
N GLU A 202 3.04 13.10 -13.24
CA GLU A 202 1.96 13.19 -12.25
C GLU A 202 0.58 13.11 -12.92
N TYR A 203 -0.38 12.46 -12.24
CA TYR A 203 -1.76 12.35 -12.70
C TYR A 203 -2.74 12.24 -11.52
N SER A 204 -4.02 12.60 -11.75
CA SER A 204 -5.12 12.37 -10.84
C SER A 204 -6.16 11.43 -11.46
N THR A 205 -6.73 10.50 -10.67
CA THR A 205 -7.76 9.57 -11.17
C THR A 205 -9.02 10.26 -11.68
N ILE A 206 -9.17 11.57 -11.38
CA ILE A 206 -10.29 12.41 -11.83
C ILE A 206 -9.90 13.37 -12.95
N ASP A 207 -8.65 13.40 -13.38
CA ASP A 207 -8.22 14.25 -14.50
C ASP A 207 -8.92 13.85 -15.82
N PRO A 208 -8.98 14.75 -16.83
CA PRO A 208 -9.67 14.45 -18.08
C PRO A 208 -9.15 13.20 -18.80
N ARG A 209 -7.83 12.91 -18.74
CA ARG A 209 -7.22 11.72 -19.36
C ARG A 209 -7.66 10.45 -18.63
N CYS A 210 -7.64 10.46 -17.30
CA CYS A 210 -8.03 9.30 -16.50
C CYS A 210 -9.54 9.05 -16.62
N ARG A 211 -10.38 10.08 -16.62
CA ARG A 211 -11.81 9.98 -16.89
C ARG A 211 -12.07 9.37 -18.28
N HIS A 212 -11.36 9.85 -19.30
CA HIS A 212 -11.46 9.29 -20.66
C HIS A 212 -11.11 7.78 -20.66
N LEU A 213 -9.99 7.40 -20.05
CA LEU A 213 -9.57 6.00 -20.00
C LEU A 213 -10.53 5.10 -19.20
N ALA A 214 -11.08 5.59 -18.09
CA ALA A 214 -12.06 4.85 -17.32
C ALA A 214 -13.35 4.60 -18.12
N GLN A 215 -13.87 5.62 -18.80
CA GLN A 215 -15.03 5.49 -19.67
C GLN A 215 -14.75 4.64 -20.92
N LEU A 216 -13.56 4.75 -21.49
CA LEU A 216 -13.13 3.90 -22.60
C LEU A 216 -13.00 2.44 -22.17
N SER A 217 -12.52 2.18 -20.95
CA SER A 217 -12.50 0.85 -20.36
C SER A 217 -13.92 0.29 -20.19
N PHE A 218 -14.88 1.08 -19.73
CA PHE A 218 -16.28 0.66 -19.66
C PHE A 218 -16.82 0.32 -21.04
N TRP A 219 -16.60 1.19 -22.02
CA TRP A 219 -17.00 0.96 -23.41
C TRP A 219 -16.43 -0.36 -23.97
N ASP A 220 -15.13 -0.62 -23.76
CA ASP A 220 -14.49 -1.87 -24.21
C ASP A 220 -15.09 -3.10 -23.52
N LEU A 221 -15.32 -3.06 -22.22
CA LEU A 221 -15.98 -4.15 -21.47
C LEU A 221 -17.42 -4.37 -21.93
N PHE A 222 -18.14 -3.27 -22.24
CA PHE A 222 -19.51 -3.33 -22.75
C PHE A 222 -19.55 -4.02 -24.13
N GLN A 223 -18.68 -3.63 -25.06
CA GLN A 223 -18.57 -4.27 -26.37
C GLN A 223 -18.22 -5.77 -26.28
N LYS A 224 -17.46 -6.15 -25.29
CA LYS A 224 -17.08 -7.54 -25.00
C LYS A 224 -18.11 -8.31 -24.16
N SER A 225 -19.26 -7.69 -23.81
CA SER A 225 -20.29 -8.26 -22.95
C SER A 225 -19.78 -8.66 -21.54
N HIS A 226 -18.73 -8.01 -21.08
CA HIS A 226 -18.20 -8.22 -19.73
C HIS A 226 -18.87 -7.33 -18.67
N VAL A 227 -19.69 -6.37 -19.07
CA VAL A 227 -20.52 -5.56 -18.16
C VAL A 227 -21.99 -5.69 -18.50
N TYR A 228 -22.83 -5.59 -17.49
CA TYR A 228 -24.29 -5.65 -17.62
C TYR A 228 -24.96 -4.82 -16.51
N SER A 229 -26.18 -4.36 -16.79
CA SER A 229 -27.03 -3.68 -15.79
C SER A 229 -28.22 -4.55 -15.45
N VAL A 230 -28.51 -4.69 -14.16
CA VAL A 230 -29.68 -5.45 -13.69
C VAL A 230 -30.22 -4.88 -12.39
N GLU A 231 -31.54 -4.93 -12.23
CA GLU A 231 -32.17 -4.72 -10.94
C GLU A 231 -32.07 -6.01 -10.11
N ALA A 232 -31.31 -5.95 -9.03
CA ALA A 232 -31.05 -7.11 -8.19
C ALA A 232 -30.85 -6.70 -6.71
N PRO A 233 -31.05 -7.64 -5.78
CA PRO A 233 -30.65 -7.45 -4.39
C PRO A 233 -29.18 -7.13 -4.29
N THR A 234 -28.85 -5.94 -3.79
CA THR A 234 -27.49 -5.42 -3.70
C THR A 234 -27.18 -5.05 -2.26
N MET A 235 -25.96 -5.34 -1.80
CA MET A 235 -25.47 -4.84 -0.51
C MET A 235 -25.44 -3.32 -0.53
N TRP A 236 -26.07 -2.74 0.48
CA TRP A 236 -26.35 -1.32 0.52
C TRP A 236 -25.97 -0.70 1.85
N ASP A 237 -25.16 0.34 1.80
CA ASP A 237 -24.92 1.18 2.98
C ASP A 237 -26.00 2.24 3.12
N VAL A 238 -26.70 2.20 4.24
CA VAL A 238 -27.87 3.06 4.50
C VAL A 238 -27.52 4.48 4.97
N ASP A 239 -26.28 4.68 5.42
CA ASP A 239 -25.80 6.01 5.83
C ASP A 239 -25.35 6.81 4.60
N PHE A 240 -24.58 6.16 3.73
CA PHE A 240 -24.11 6.78 2.49
C PHE A 240 -25.09 6.63 1.32
N GLN A 241 -26.13 5.80 1.49
CA GLN A 241 -27.13 5.50 0.48
C GLN A 241 -26.51 5.10 -0.86
N THR A 242 -25.65 4.09 -0.82
CA THR A 242 -24.91 3.61 -1.98
C THR A 242 -24.71 2.10 -1.95
N ALA A 243 -24.60 1.50 -3.12
CA ALA A 243 -24.21 0.12 -3.29
C ALA A 243 -22.76 -0.12 -2.83
N VAL A 244 -22.49 -1.32 -2.30
CA VAL A 244 -21.19 -1.74 -1.77
C VAL A 244 -20.77 -3.02 -2.49
N ALA A 245 -19.52 -3.07 -2.99
CA ALA A 245 -18.96 -4.26 -3.59
C ALA A 245 -18.47 -5.25 -2.50
N GLN A 246 -18.42 -6.56 -2.83
CA GLN A 246 -17.97 -7.59 -1.89
C GLN A 246 -16.61 -7.28 -1.26
N ALA A 247 -15.69 -6.69 -2.01
CA ALA A 247 -14.35 -6.35 -1.54
C ALA A 247 -14.31 -5.23 -0.49
N GLU A 248 -15.38 -4.45 -0.36
CA GLU A 248 -15.49 -3.34 0.59
C GLU A 248 -16.20 -3.75 1.88
N VAL A 249 -16.58 -5.04 2.00
CA VAL A 249 -17.30 -5.56 3.16
C VAL A 249 -16.35 -6.10 4.21
N GLU A 250 -16.66 -5.83 5.47
CA GLU A 250 -16.01 -6.46 6.61
C GLU A 250 -17.02 -7.04 7.60
N ASP A 251 -16.66 -8.15 8.23
CA ASP A 251 -17.44 -8.74 9.29
C ASP A 251 -17.04 -8.14 10.64
N ARG A 252 -18.04 -7.62 11.38
CA ARG A 252 -17.83 -7.09 12.74
C ARG A 252 -18.63 -7.89 13.75
N PRO A 253 -18.02 -8.33 14.88
CA PRO A 253 -18.77 -8.97 15.96
C PRO A 253 -19.79 -7.98 16.54
N THR A 254 -21.06 -8.40 16.53
CA THR A 254 -22.17 -7.55 16.96
C THR A 254 -23.05 -8.31 17.93
N ARG A 255 -23.46 -7.64 19.00
CA ARG A 255 -24.42 -8.20 19.96
C ARG A 255 -25.82 -8.21 19.37
N GLY A 256 -26.48 -9.34 19.43
CA GLY A 256 -27.84 -9.56 18.98
C GLY A 256 -28.58 -10.52 19.90
N ALA A 257 -29.74 -11.00 19.47
CA ALA A 257 -30.47 -12.03 20.16
C ALA A 257 -31.26 -12.91 19.19
N PHE A 258 -31.39 -14.20 19.47
CA PHE A 258 -32.36 -15.06 18.82
C PHE A 258 -33.75 -14.85 19.44
N HIS A 259 -34.74 -14.74 18.58
CA HIS A 259 -36.16 -14.65 18.92
C HIS A 259 -36.81 -15.90 18.38
N ASP A 260 -37.36 -16.75 19.29
CA ASP A 260 -38.11 -17.94 18.93
C ASP A 260 -39.58 -17.56 18.67
N ILE A 261 -39.99 -17.64 17.41
CA ILE A 261 -41.31 -17.15 16.94
C ILE A 261 -42.12 -18.30 16.40
N ALA A 262 -43.35 -18.49 16.91
CA ALA A 262 -44.28 -19.50 16.46
C ALA A 262 -45.04 -19.03 15.20
N PHE A 263 -45.01 -19.84 14.16
CA PHE A 263 -45.75 -19.74 12.93
C PHE A 263 -46.86 -20.79 12.91
N GLY A 264 -48.05 -20.42 12.46
CA GLY A 264 -49.12 -21.37 12.18
C GLY A 264 -48.84 -22.17 10.91
N ILE A 265 -49.45 -23.37 10.77
CA ILE A 265 -49.38 -24.17 9.56
C ILE A 265 -50.78 -24.31 8.99
N ASP A 266 -50.92 -24.16 7.68
CA ASP A 266 -52.17 -24.30 6.99
C ASP A 266 -52.71 -25.74 7.19
N GLY A 267 -53.98 -25.84 7.67
CA GLY A 267 -54.57 -27.12 8.04
C GLY A 267 -54.22 -27.61 9.46
N GLY A 268 -53.65 -26.77 10.28
CA GLY A 268 -53.33 -27.00 11.70
C GLY A 268 -51.87 -27.41 11.97
N GLY A 269 -51.41 -27.04 13.13
CA GLY A 269 -50.03 -27.23 13.58
C GLY A 269 -49.28 -25.92 13.80
N GLU A 270 -48.09 -26.03 14.37
CA GLU A 270 -47.18 -24.91 14.55
C GLU A 270 -45.73 -25.32 14.32
N LEU A 271 -44.91 -24.39 13.92
CA LEU A 271 -43.46 -24.51 13.94
C LEU A 271 -42.85 -23.27 14.59
N VAL A 272 -41.74 -23.44 15.28
CA VAL A 272 -41.05 -22.37 15.97
C VAL A 272 -39.75 -22.05 15.22
N ILE A 273 -39.62 -20.82 14.77
CA ILE A 273 -38.50 -20.30 14.00
C ILE A 273 -37.62 -19.46 14.92
N ALA A 274 -36.31 -19.68 14.91
CA ALA A 274 -35.35 -18.82 15.57
C ALA A 274 -34.77 -17.80 14.58
N THR A 275 -34.92 -16.50 14.87
CA THR A 275 -34.40 -15.44 14.01
C THR A 275 -33.68 -14.39 14.83
N THR A 276 -32.62 -13.78 14.25
CA THR A 276 -31.94 -12.60 14.80
C THR A 276 -32.52 -11.30 14.25
N ARG A 277 -33.39 -11.38 13.23
CA ARG A 277 -33.97 -10.25 12.54
C ARG A 277 -35.52 -10.28 12.51
N PRO A 278 -36.19 -10.23 13.68
CA PRO A 278 -37.65 -10.30 13.74
C PRO A 278 -38.34 -9.13 13.00
N GLU A 279 -37.65 -7.99 12.80
CA GLU A 279 -38.17 -6.84 12.03
C GLU A 279 -38.41 -7.15 10.56
N LEU A 280 -37.84 -8.22 10.02
CA LEU A 280 -38.06 -8.68 8.64
C LEU A 280 -39.28 -9.61 8.49
N LEU A 281 -39.99 -9.94 9.56
CA LEU A 281 -41.17 -10.78 9.51
C LEU A 281 -42.22 -10.33 8.47
N PRO A 282 -42.49 -9.04 8.24
CA PRO A 282 -43.37 -8.56 7.16
C PRO A 282 -42.89 -8.92 5.75
N ALA A 283 -41.55 -9.07 5.58
CA ALA A 283 -40.92 -9.44 4.33
C ALA A 283 -40.71 -10.95 4.17
N CYS A 284 -41.21 -11.76 5.08
CA CYS A 284 -41.08 -13.21 5.01
C CYS A 284 -41.81 -13.75 3.76
N VAL A 285 -41.06 -14.53 2.95
CA VAL A 285 -41.54 -15.12 1.68
C VAL A 285 -41.47 -16.64 1.66
N GLY A 286 -40.88 -17.24 2.68
CA GLY A 286 -40.78 -18.71 2.81
C GLY A 286 -40.26 -19.15 4.17
N VAL A 287 -40.29 -20.43 4.39
CA VAL A 287 -39.69 -21.08 5.55
C VAL A 287 -38.87 -22.27 5.04
N ALA A 288 -37.62 -22.37 5.49
CA ALA A 288 -36.69 -23.40 5.04
C ALA A 288 -36.18 -24.26 6.18
N ALA A 289 -36.04 -25.58 5.93
CA ALA A 289 -35.41 -26.55 6.81
C ALA A 289 -34.52 -27.51 6.02
N HIS A 290 -33.60 -28.18 6.70
CA HIS A 290 -32.71 -29.14 6.06
C HIS A 290 -33.50 -30.38 5.60
N PRO A 291 -33.26 -30.94 4.38
CA PRO A 291 -34.03 -32.08 3.84
C PRO A 291 -33.96 -33.33 4.72
N ASN A 292 -32.88 -33.50 5.47
CA ASN A 292 -32.69 -34.67 6.35
C ASN A 292 -33.16 -34.43 7.80
N ASP A 293 -33.75 -33.26 8.10
CA ASP A 293 -34.26 -32.97 9.44
C ASP A 293 -35.66 -33.62 9.62
N ALA A 294 -35.70 -34.73 10.38
CA ALA A 294 -36.93 -35.50 10.61
C ALA A 294 -38.03 -34.67 11.32
N ARG A 295 -37.65 -33.60 12.04
CA ARG A 295 -38.62 -32.75 12.77
C ARG A 295 -39.55 -31.99 11.82
N TYR A 296 -39.08 -31.63 10.62
CA TYR A 296 -39.76 -30.71 9.70
C TYR A 296 -40.14 -31.35 8.36
N ARG A 297 -39.59 -32.50 8.03
CA ARG A 297 -39.77 -33.19 6.74
C ARG A 297 -41.21 -33.33 6.30
N HIS A 298 -42.14 -33.59 7.24
CA HIS A 298 -43.56 -33.78 6.99
C HIS A 298 -44.33 -32.51 6.69
N TRP A 299 -43.68 -31.34 6.84
CA TRP A 299 -44.26 -30.04 6.53
C TRP A 299 -43.87 -29.51 5.14
N PHE A 300 -42.89 -30.12 4.45
CA PHE A 300 -42.48 -29.63 3.14
C PHE A 300 -43.65 -29.68 2.14
N GLY A 301 -43.73 -28.57 1.31
CA GLY A 301 -44.83 -28.38 0.36
C GLY A 301 -46.13 -27.80 0.95
N ARG A 302 -46.18 -27.60 2.29
CA ARG A 302 -47.30 -26.91 2.94
C ARG A 302 -47.03 -25.43 3.08
N LEU A 303 -48.06 -24.70 3.52
CA LEU A 303 -47.94 -23.27 3.81
C LEU A 303 -47.80 -23.05 5.31
N ALA A 304 -46.82 -22.25 5.72
CA ALA A 304 -46.75 -21.59 7.02
C ALA A 304 -47.51 -20.27 6.97
N VAL A 305 -48.03 -19.83 8.10
CA VAL A 305 -48.73 -18.53 8.25
C VAL A 305 -47.92 -17.69 9.25
N THR A 306 -47.43 -16.55 8.81
CA THR A 306 -46.64 -15.66 9.67
C THR A 306 -47.50 -15.07 10.79
N PRO A 307 -47.02 -15.00 12.03
CA PRO A 307 -47.72 -14.27 13.09
C PRO A 307 -47.74 -12.76 12.78
N ALA A 308 -48.59 -12.02 13.41
CA ALA A 308 -48.81 -10.58 13.30
C ALA A 308 -49.33 -10.12 11.91
N PHE A 309 -48.82 -10.70 10.80
CA PHE A 309 -49.16 -10.28 9.43
C PHE A 309 -50.00 -11.31 8.67
N HIS A 310 -50.17 -12.50 9.19
CA HIS A 310 -51.00 -13.60 8.65
C HIS A 310 -50.74 -13.90 7.17
N ALA A 311 -49.46 -13.73 6.74
CA ALA A 311 -49.05 -13.99 5.38
C ALA A 311 -48.80 -15.49 5.16
N PRO A 312 -49.44 -16.14 4.17
CA PRO A 312 -49.12 -17.49 3.79
C PRO A 312 -47.82 -17.57 3.02
N VAL A 313 -46.90 -18.46 3.43
CA VAL A 313 -45.56 -18.64 2.83
C VAL A 313 -45.25 -20.13 2.69
N PRO A 314 -44.57 -20.58 1.61
CA PRO A 314 -44.24 -21.99 1.41
C PRO A 314 -43.19 -22.49 2.41
N ILE A 315 -43.29 -23.75 2.79
CA ILE A 315 -42.27 -24.48 3.54
C ILE A 315 -41.52 -25.40 2.56
N PHE A 316 -40.22 -25.21 2.42
CA PHE A 316 -39.38 -25.97 1.49
C PHE A 316 -38.09 -26.48 2.13
N SER A 317 -37.44 -27.44 1.46
CA SER A 317 -36.16 -27.99 1.91
C SER A 317 -34.99 -27.29 1.27
N SER A 318 -33.90 -27.14 2.03
CA SER A 318 -32.63 -26.67 1.50
C SER A 318 -31.45 -27.23 2.29
N GLU A 319 -30.44 -27.70 1.59
CA GLU A 319 -29.18 -28.17 2.17
C GLU A 319 -28.33 -27.02 2.79
N LEU A 320 -28.65 -25.80 2.47
CA LEU A 320 -27.99 -24.61 3.05
C LEU A 320 -28.44 -24.34 4.49
N VAL A 321 -29.47 -24.99 4.99
CA VAL A 321 -29.95 -24.84 6.37
C VAL A 321 -29.11 -25.69 7.30
N ASP A 322 -28.56 -25.10 8.34
CA ASP A 322 -27.88 -25.83 9.41
C ASP A 322 -28.94 -26.32 10.45
N PRO A 323 -29.19 -27.63 10.56
CA PRO A 323 -30.19 -28.19 11.48
C PRO A 323 -29.82 -28.02 12.97
N ALA A 324 -28.55 -27.70 13.28
CA ALA A 324 -28.07 -27.48 14.64
C ALA A 324 -28.19 -26.02 15.08
N LYS A 325 -28.42 -25.07 14.15
CA LYS A 325 -28.49 -23.64 14.45
C LYS A 325 -29.92 -23.21 14.83
N GLY A 326 -30.06 -22.57 15.98
CA GLY A 326 -31.37 -22.12 16.48
C GLY A 326 -32.34 -23.30 16.67
N THR A 327 -33.51 -23.26 16.02
CA THR A 327 -34.49 -24.33 15.99
C THR A 327 -34.28 -25.32 14.84
N GLY A 328 -33.32 -25.12 13.94
CA GLY A 328 -33.09 -25.92 12.74
C GLY A 328 -34.04 -25.60 11.59
N ILE A 329 -34.95 -24.65 11.78
CA ILE A 329 -35.85 -24.11 10.76
C ILE A 329 -35.86 -22.61 10.85
N LEU A 330 -35.90 -21.92 9.70
CA LEU A 330 -35.76 -20.48 9.64
C LEU A 330 -36.74 -19.85 8.65
N MET A 331 -37.02 -18.55 8.85
CA MET A 331 -37.77 -17.75 7.88
C MET A 331 -36.84 -17.22 6.80
N VAL A 332 -37.32 -17.26 5.56
CA VAL A 332 -36.64 -16.65 4.40
C VAL A 332 -37.29 -15.30 4.11
N CYS A 333 -36.50 -14.26 4.12
CA CYS A 333 -36.99 -12.87 3.92
C CYS A 333 -36.36 -12.25 2.68
N THR A 334 -36.91 -11.16 2.19
CA THR A 334 -36.34 -10.40 1.09
C THR A 334 -35.92 -9.00 1.56
N PHE A 335 -34.65 -8.76 2.09
CA PHE A 335 -33.61 -9.81 2.30
C PHE A 335 -32.98 -9.61 3.67
N GLY A 336 -32.65 -10.71 4.36
CA GLY A 336 -31.95 -10.66 5.64
C GLY A 336 -30.43 -10.80 5.49
N ASP A 337 -30.02 -11.70 4.57
CA ASP A 337 -28.61 -11.95 4.26
C ASP A 337 -28.41 -12.48 2.81
N ALA A 338 -27.17 -12.87 2.47
CA ALA A 338 -26.85 -13.38 1.14
C ALA A 338 -27.51 -14.74 0.84
N THR A 339 -27.79 -15.55 1.87
CA THR A 339 -28.44 -16.85 1.71
C THR A 339 -29.90 -16.67 1.30
N ASP A 340 -30.58 -15.67 1.87
CA ASP A 340 -31.93 -15.28 1.45
C ASP A 340 -32.00 -14.94 -0.04
N VAL A 341 -30.98 -14.25 -0.56
CA VAL A 341 -30.89 -13.93 -2.00
C VAL A 341 -30.74 -15.20 -2.84
N THR A 342 -29.98 -16.20 -2.36
CA THR A 342 -29.83 -17.49 -3.03
C THR A 342 -31.16 -18.20 -3.10
N TRP A 343 -31.87 -18.37 -1.97
CA TRP A 343 -33.18 -19.00 -1.94
C TRP A 343 -34.25 -18.29 -2.76
N TRP A 344 -34.23 -16.95 -2.72
CA TRP A 344 -35.13 -16.12 -3.54
C TRP A 344 -34.99 -16.43 -5.03
N ARG A 345 -33.76 -16.59 -5.54
CA ARG A 345 -33.47 -16.92 -6.94
C ARG A 345 -33.86 -18.38 -7.26
N GLU A 346 -33.40 -19.32 -6.45
CA GLU A 346 -33.62 -20.78 -6.68
C GLU A 346 -35.08 -21.17 -6.59
N GLN A 347 -35.77 -20.65 -5.60
CA GLN A 347 -37.18 -20.97 -5.35
C GLN A 347 -38.17 -20.02 -6.06
N LYS A 348 -37.63 -19.02 -6.82
CA LYS A 348 -38.44 -18.00 -7.50
C LYS A 348 -39.45 -17.31 -6.57
N LEU A 349 -39.02 -16.98 -5.36
CA LEU A 349 -39.86 -16.34 -4.35
C LEU A 349 -40.23 -14.90 -4.72
N PRO A 350 -41.38 -14.37 -4.26
CA PRO A 350 -41.78 -13.01 -4.53
C PRO A 350 -40.84 -12.00 -3.85
N LEU A 351 -40.68 -10.79 -4.42
CA LEU A 351 -39.93 -9.71 -3.78
C LEU A 351 -40.85 -8.91 -2.85
N ARG A 352 -40.52 -8.85 -1.55
CA ARG A 352 -41.23 -8.07 -0.52
C ARG A 352 -40.25 -7.11 0.16
N GLN A 353 -39.82 -6.06 -0.53
CA GLN A 353 -38.89 -5.10 0.04
C GLN A 353 -39.61 -4.17 1.03
N ILE A 354 -39.15 -4.16 2.27
CA ILE A 354 -39.66 -3.29 3.34
C ILE A 354 -38.65 -2.28 3.85
N ILE A 355 -37.36 -2.44 3.55
CA ILE A 355 -36.30 -1.52 3.94
C ILE A 355 -36.02 -0.58 2.77
N GLY A 356 -36.07 0.71 3.00
CA GLY A 356 -35.72 1.76 2.04
C GLY A 356 -34.25 2.08 2.01
N ARG A 357 -33.81 2.88 1.03
CA ARG A 357 -32.42 3.29 0.83
C ARG A 357 -31.82 4.02 2.04
N ASP A 358 -32.63 4.66 2.88
CA ASP A 358 -32.25 5.35 4.11
C ASP A 358 -32.22 4.44 5.36
N GLY A 359 -32.46 3.14 5.20
CA GLY A 359 -32.53 2.16 6.28
C GLY A 359 -33.81 2.27 7.12
N ARG A 360 -34.85 2.96 6.64
CA ARG A 360 -36.16 3.00 7.28
C ARG A 360 -37.14 2.07 6.59
N LEU A 361 -38.10 1.59 7.34
CA LEU A 361 -39.15 0.76 6.77
C LEU A 361 -40.07 1.59 5.88
N VAL A 362 -40.22 1.18 4.63
CA VAL A 362 -41.13 1.81 3.67
C VAL A 362 -42.60 1.48 3.99
N SER A 363 -43.51 2.30 3.55
CA SER A 363 -44.96 2.03 3.71
C SER A 363 -45.37 0.94 2.70
N VAL A 364 -45.94 -0.15 3.18
CA VAL A 364 -46.54 -1.21 2.35
C VAL A 364 -47.98 -1.45 2.74
N THR A 365 -48.77 -2.08 1.87
CA THR A 365 -50.16 -2.41 2.11
C THR A 365 -50.34 -3.93 1.97
N PHE A 366 -50.79 -4.57 3.03
CA PHE A 366 -51.19 -5.99 3.04
C PHE A 366 -52.54 -6.20 2.43
N GLY A 367 -52.79 -7.39 1.89
CA GLY A 367 -54.01 -7.77 1.16
C GLY A 367 -53.85 -7.62 -0.37
N ARG A 368 -52.65 -7.30 -0.86
CA ARG A 368 -52.29 -7.26 -2.28
C ARG A 368 -51.43 -8.48 -2.65
N GLU A 369 -51.27 -8.74 -3.92
CA GLU A 369 -50.48 -9.87 -4.44
C GLU A 369 -49.05 -9.89 -3.87
N THR A 370 -48.38 -8.74 -3.82
CA THR A 370 -47.01 -8.64 -3.29
C THR A 370 -46.92 -8.85 -1.77
N PHE A 371 -47.96 -8.46 -1.02
CA PHE A 371 -48.05 -8.59 0.43
C PHE A 371 -49.35 -9.27 0.82
N PRO A 372 -49.52 -10.57 0.52
CA PRO A 372 -50.73 -11.33 0.87
C PRO A 372 -50.90 -11.42 2.38
N SER A 373 -52.14 -11.42 2.85
CA SER A 373 -52.51 -11.65 4.25
C SER A 373 -53.90 -12.26 4.32
N ARG A 374 -54.12 -13.15 5.29
CA ARG A 374 -55.43 -13.71 5.62
C ARG A 374 -56.26 -12.78 6.48
N ASP A 375 -55.61 -11.77 7.09
CA ASP A 375 -56.25 -10.69 7.83
C ASP A 375 -55.49 -9.36 7.49
N ALA A 376 -55.90 -8.76 6.36
CA ALA A 376 -55.25 -7.58 5.83
C ALA A 376 -55.43 -6.35 6.75
N ASP A 377 -56.55 -6.20 7.41
CA ASP A 377 -56.84 -5.06 8.28
C ASP A 377 -55.92 -5.10 9.53
N ALA A 378 -55.85 -6.22 10.20
CA ALA A 378 -54.96 -6.38 11.34
C ALA A 378 -53.47 -6.27 10.93
N ALA A 379 -53.06 -6.82 9.79
CA ALA A 379 -51.70 -6.73 9.27
C ALA A 379 -51.32 -5.28 8.97
N ASN A 380 -52.19 -4.47 8.32
CA ASN A 380 -51.96 -3.08 8.03
C ASN A 380 -51.90 -2.24 9.30
N ALA A 381 -52.81 -2.43 10.26
CA ALA A 381 -52.77 -1.76 11.54
C ALA A 381 -51.47 -1.99 12.32
N ARG A 382 -50.97 -3.23 12.33
CA ARG A 382 -49.68 -3.57 12.98
C ARG A 382 -48.49 -3.03 12.22
N TYR A 383 -48.46 -3.17 10.90
CA TYR A 383 -47.38 -2.64 10.09
C TYR A 383 -47.26 -1.11 10.21
N GLY A 384 -48.36 -0.40 10.30
CA GLY A 384 -48.38 1.05 10.54
C GLY A 384 -47.60 1.47 11.78
N GLN A 385 -47.47 0.60 12.78
CA GLN A 385 -46.65 0.87 13.98
C GLN A 385 -45.14 0.73 13.72
N MET A 386 -44.75 0.03 12.66
CA MET A 386 -43.34 -0.18 12.26
C MET A 386 -42.91 0.77 11.13
N ALA A 387 -43.83 1.15 10.24
CA ALA A 387 -43.54 1.97 9.07
C ALA A 387 -42.78 3.25 9.43
N ARG A 388 -41.81 3.64 8.58
CA ARG A 388 -40.93 4.80 8.74
C ARG A 388 -39.94 4.75 9.91
N LYS A 389 -39.98 3.70 10.74
CA LYS A 389 -38.94 3.50 11.77
C LYS A 389 -37.68 2.95 11.13
N GLY A 390 -36.51 3.28 11.72
CA GLY A 390 -35.26 2.60 11.40
C GLY A 390 -35.30 1.14 11.91
N VAL A 391 -34.43 0.28 11.38
CA VAL A 391 -34.35 -1.15 11.68
C VAL A 391 -34.39 -1.47 13.18
N GLY A 392 -33.61 -0.77 14.02
CA GLY A 392 -33.62 -0.98 15.48
C GLY A 392 -34.96 -0.66 16.14
N GLY A 393 -35.60 0.45 15.78
CA GLY A 393 -36.93 0.83 16.30
C GLY A 393 -38.04 -0.08 15.78
N ALA A 394 -37.94 -0.60 14.57
CA ALA A 394 -38.86 -1.58 14.00
C ALA A 394 -38.71 -2.95 14.73
N ARG A 395 -37.46 -3.34 15.05
CA ARG A 395 -37.20 -4.57 15.83
C ARG A 395 -37.86 -4.51 17.22
N GLN A 396 -37.72 -3.38 17.91
CA GLN A 396 -38.40 -3.20 19.19
C GLN A 396 -39.92 -3.31 19.07
N ALA A 397 -40.50 -2.64 18.08
CA ALA A 397 -41.94 -2.64 17.85
C ALA A 397 -42.51 -4.04 17.55
N ILE A 398 -41.82 -4.82 16.69
CA ILE A 398 -42.29 -6.18 16.35
C ILE A 398 -42.13 -7.13 17.52
N VAL A 399 -41.08 -7.05 18.31
CA VAL A 399 -40.90 -7.87 19.50
C VAL A 399 -42.04 -7.66 20.51
N GLU A 400 -42.45 -6.40 20.68
CA GLU A 400 -43.58 -6.07 21.55
C GLU A 400 -44.92 -6.64 20.99
N MET A 401 -45.16 -6.50 19.68
CA MET A 401 -46.33 -7.08 19.03
C MET A 401 -46.38 -8.60 19.17
N LEU A 402 -45.25 -9.28 19.11
CA LEU A 402 -45.18 -10.74 19.20
C LEU A 402 -45.38 -11.27 20.64
N ARG A 403 -45.40 -10.41 21.64
CA ARG A 403 -45.81 -10.72 23.03
C ARG A 403 -47.30 -10.70 23.21
N ASP A 404 -48.04 -10.09 22.27
CA ASP A 404 -49.51 -10.06 22.32
C ASP A 404 -50.14 -11.33 21.68
N PRO A 405 -50.96 -12.09 22.44
CA PRO A 405 -51.71 -13.22 21.88
C PRO A 405 -52.57 -12.87 20.65
N ALA A 406 -52.98 -11.64 20.48
CA ALA A 406 -53.74 -11.21 19.29
C ALA A 406 -52.92 -11.31 17.99
N ALA A 407 -51.58 -11.41 18.05
CA ALA A 407 -50.72 -11.62 16.92
C ALA A 407 -50.56 -13.10 16.52
N ASP A 408 -51.22 -14.03 17.24
CA ASP A 408 -51.15 -15.49 16.99
C ASP A 408 -51.67 -15.84 15.59
N SER A 409 -50.93 -16.72 14.89
CA SER A 409 -51.32 -17.33 13.63
C SER A 409 -51.55 -18.84 13.74
N THR A 410 -51.33 -19.42 14.93
CA THR A 410 -51.47 -20.85 15.18
C THR A 410 -52.91 -21.28 15.55
N GLY A 411 -53.76 -20.30 15.88
CA GLY A 411 -55.13 -20.51 16.36
C GLY A 411 -55.21 -20.97 17.82
N LYS A 412 -54.11 -20.93 18.58
CA LYS A 412 -54.02 -21.32 19.99
C LYS A 412 -54.30 -20.19 20.97
N GLY A 413 -54.35 -18.95 20.50
CA GLY A 413 -54.53 -17.77 21.34
C GLY A 413 -53.37 -17.51 22.30
N VAL A 414 -52.14 -17.87 21.91
CA VAL A 414 -50.91 -17.76 22.71
C VAL A 414 -49.94 -16.82 22.00
N ALA A 415 -49.28 -15.98 22.76
CA ALA A 415 -48.27 -15.03 22.19
C ALA A 415 -47.29 -15.78 21.27
N PRO A 416 -47.05 -15.26 20.05
CA PRO A 416 -46.11 -15.87 19.09
C PRO A 416 -44.66 -15.94 19.57
N LEU A 417 -44.19 -14.96 20.34
CA LEU A 417 -42.85 -14.99 20.91
C LEU A 417 -42.75 -16.05 22.00
N ARG A 418 -41.90 -17.03 21.83
CA ARG A 418 -41.70 -18.15 22.74
C ARG A 418 -40.49 -17.88 23.67
N GLY A 419 -40.78 -17.47 24.91
CA GLY A 419 -39.75 -17.09 25.90
C GLY A 419 -39.10 -15.74 25.62
N GLU A 420 -38.09 -15.43 26.40
CA GLU A 420 -37.29 -14.20 26.23
C GLU A 420 -36.25 -14.36 25.14
N PRO A 421 -35.90 -13.25 24.44
CA PRO A 421 -34.84 -13.26 23.43
C PRO A 421 -33.51 -13.77 24.02
N LYS A 422 -32.85 -14.70 23.34
CA LYS A 422 -31.59 -15.33 23.78
C LYS A 422 -30.37 -14.51 23.25
N PRO A 423 -29.58 -13.86 24.11
CA PRO A 423 -28.44 -13.07 23.66
C PRO A 423 -27.41 -13.90 22.90
N ILE A 424 -26.89 -13.34 21.83
CA ILE A 424 -25.79 -13.91 21.03
C ILE A 424 -24.83 -12.82 20.62
N GLU A 425 -23.60 -13.24 20.26
CA GLU A 425 -22.65 -12.42 19.51
C GLU A 425 -22.39 -13.13 18.18
N HIS A 426 -22.52 -12.42 17.06
CA HIS A 426 -22.34 -12.97 15.73
C HIS A 426 -21.72 -11.94 14.78
N ALA A 427 -21.05 -12.42 13.73
CA ALA A 427 -20.51 -11.57 12.69
C ALA A 427 -21.64 -10.96 11.86
N VAL A 428 -21.60 -9.64 11.71
CA VAL A 428 -22.53 -8.86 10.87
C VAL A 428 -21.71 -8.09 9.84
N LYS A 429 -22.24 -7.99 8.63
CA LYS A 429 -21.58 -7.33 7.50
C LYS A 429 -21.75 -5.82 7.60
N PHE A 430 -20.61 -5.12 7.48
CA PHE A 430 -20.53 -3.67 7.43
C PHE A 430 -19.78 -3.24 6.18
N PHE A 431 -20.09 -2.07 5.69
CA PHE A 431 -19.17 -1.36 4.81
C PHE A 431 -17.92 -0.96 5.62
N GLU A 432 -16.71 -1.14 5.08
CA GLU A 432 -15.46 -0.84 5.79
C GLU A 432 -15.38 0.60 6.33
N LYS A 433 -16.10 1.54 5.70
CA LYS A 433 -16.18 2.97 6.07
C LYS A 433 -17.49 3.34 6.76
N GLY A 434 -18.44 2.41 6.90
CA GLY A 434 -19.76 2.60 7.49
C GLY A 434 -19.82 2.24 8.96
N ASP A 435 -20.78 2.84 9.67
CA ASP A 435 -20.99 2.61 11.09
C ASP A 435 -22.24 1.75 11.38
N ARG A 436 -23.10 1.56 10.39
CA ARG A 436 -24.29 0.70 10.48
C ARG A 436 -24.12 -0.58 9.66
N PRO A 437 -24.80 -1.68 10.05
CA PRO A 437 -24.87 -2.89 9.25
C PRO A 437 -25.38 -2.62 7.84
N LEU A 438 -24.81 -3.35 6.87
CA LEU A 438 -25.32 -3.36 5.49
C LEU A 438 -26.71 -3.99 5.41
N GLU A 439 -27.54 -3.44 4.56
CA GLU A 439 -28.85 -4.00 4.18
C GLU A 439 -28.83 -4.52 2.74
N PHE A 440 -29.74 -5.40 2.37
CA PHE A 440 -29.96 -5.79 0.99
C PHE A 440 -31.14 -5.04 0.43
N ILE A 441 -30.91 -4.28 -0.64
CA ILE A 441 -31.95 -3.48 -1.31
C ILE A 441 -31.97 -3.81 -2.79
N SER A 442 -33.16 -4.07 -3.35
CA SER A 442 -33.30 -4.23 -4.81
C SER A 442 -33.11 -2.86 -5.46
N THR A 443 -32.05 -2.74 -6.21
CA THR A 443 -31.70 -1.55 -6.98
C THR A 443 -31.06 -1.96 -8.29
N ARG A 444 -31.22 -1.12 -9.31
CA ARG A 444 -30.53 -1.32 -10.57
C ARG A 444 -29.09 -0.90 -10.42
N GLN A 445 -28.16 -1.80 -10.79
CA GLN A 445 -26.73 -1.59 -10.67
C GLN A 445 -26.00 -2.12 -11.92
N TRP A 446 -24.82 -1.57 -12.20
CA TRP A 446 -23.88 -2.08 -13.19
C TRP A 446 -22.90 -3.04 -12.56
N PHE A 447 -22.66 -4.17 -13.24
CA PHE A 447 -21.76 -5.22 -12.79
C PHE A 447 -20.73 -5.58 -13.85
N VAL A 448 -19.49 -5.91 -13.42
CA VAL A 448 -18.47 -6.58 -14.21
C VAL A 448 -18.53 -8.07 -13.91
N ARG A 449 -18.62 -8.91 -14.98
CA ARG A 449 -18.64 -10.37 -14.86
C ARG A 449 -17.29 -10.90 -14.40
N LEU A 450 -17.25 -11.51 -13.22
CA LEU A 450 -16.03 -12.11 -12.64
C LEU A 450 -16.25 -13.55 -12.18
N LEU A 451 -17.47 -13.94 -11.87
CA LEU A 451 -17.77 -15.28 -11.32
C LEU A 451 -17.41 -16.39 -12.30
N ASP A 452 -17.66 -16.19 -13.58
CA ASP A 452 -17.35 -17.15 -14.66
C ASP A 452 -15.88 -17.08 -15.11
N LYS A 453 -15.05 -16.23 -14.48
CA LYS A 453 -13.64 -15.98 -14.82
C LYS A 453 -12.66 -16.43 -13.73
N LYS A 454 -13.13 -17.04 -12.66
CA LYS A 454 -12.29 -17.41 -11.50
C LYS A 454 -11.05 -18.20 -11.89
N ASP A 455 -11.22 -19.24 -12.69
CA ASP A 455 -10.12 -20.12 -13.11
C ASP A 455 -9.09 -19.37 -13.95
N GLU A 456 -9.56 -18.49 -14.86
CA GLU A 456 -8.70 -17.65 -15.68
C GLU A 456 -7.92 -16.65 -14.79
N LEU A 457 -8.58 -16.05 -13.80
CA LEU A 457 -7.96 -15.11 -12.87
C LEU A 457 -6.95 -15.77 -11.93
N LEU A 458 -7.23 -16.99 -11.47
CA LEU A 458 -6.27 -17.79 -10.71
C LEU A 458 -5.04 -18.12 -11.54
N ALA A 459 -5.24 -18.56 -12.79
CA ALA A 459 -4.14 -18.91 -13.69
C ALA A 459 -3.22 -17.72 -14.01
N ILE A 460 -3.78 -16.52 -14.21
CA ILE A 460 -2.96 -15.32 -14.45
C ILE A 460 -2.27 -14.84 -13.17
N GLY A 461 -2.93 -14.92 -12.02
CA GLY A 461 -2.34 -14.59 -10.73
C GLY A 461 -1.15 -15.49 -10.36
N ASP A 462 -1.16 -16.75 -10.81
CA ASP A 462 -0.05 -17.69 -10.61
C ASP A 462 1.16 -17.43 -11.54
N GLN A 463 0.98 -16.69 -12.63
CA GLN A 463 2.08 -16.26 -13.51
C GLN A 463 2.85 -15.05 -12.94
N ILE A 464 2.22 -14.30 -12.06
CA ILE A 464 2.83 -13.14 -11.39
C ILE A 464 3.76 -13.63 -10.27
N ARG A 465 4.93 -13.01 -10.15
CA ARG A 465 5.86 -13.30 -9.05
C ARG A 465 5.50 -12.45 -7.83
N TRP A 466 5.12 -13.11 -6.74
CA TRP A 466 4.74 -12.46 -5.49
C TRP A 466 5.92 -12.41 -4.51
N HIS A 467 6.15 -11.24 -3.91
CA HIS A 467 7.19 -11.01 -2.91
C HIS A 467 6.57 -10.48 -1.61
N PRO A 468 6.54 -11.29 -0.53
CA PRO A 468 6.92 -12.71 -0.47
C PRO A 468 5.86 -13.64 -1.12
N ASP A 469 6.29 -14.83 -1.56
CA ASP A 469 5.44 -15.78 -2.32
C ASP A 469 4.16 -16.17 -1.58
N PHE A 470 4.20 -16.31 -0.26
CA PHE A 470 3.02 -16.70 0.53
C PHE A 470 1.85 -15.71 0.43
N MET A 471 2.08 -14.46 0.03
CA MET A 471 1.01 -13.47 -0.17
C MET A 471 0.11 -13.81 -1.37
N ARG A 472 0.57 -14.65 -2.29
CA ARG A 472 -0.26 -15.21 -3.37
C ARG A 472 -1.49 -15.95 -2.84
N LEU A 473 -1.39 -16.61 -1.68
CA LEU A 473 -2.52 -17.30 -1.07
C LEU A 473 -3.68 -16.36 -0.72
N ARG A 474 -3.40 -15.10 -0.38
CA ARG A 474 -4.47 -14.11 -0.13
C ARG A 474 -5.25 -13.79 -1.39
N PHE A 475 -4.56 -13.65 -2.53
CA PHE A 475 -5.20 -13.46 -3.82
C PHE A 475 -6.01 -14.69 -4.23
N ARG A 476 -5.45 -15.89 -4.11
CA ARG A 476 -6.13 -17.15 -4.43
C ARG A 476 -7.40 -17.35 -3.60
N ASN A 477 -7.27 -17.28 -2.26
CA ASN A 477 -8.40 -17.42 -1.35
C ASN A 477 -9.51 -16.41 -1.65
N TRP A 478 -9.15 -15.16 -1.96
CA TRP A 478 -10.12 -14.14 -2.34
C TRP A 478 -10.84 -14.51 -3.63
N THR A 479 -10.12 -14.90 -4.68
CA THR A 479 -10.68 -15.26 -5.99
C THR A 479 -11.59 -16.48 -5.90
N GLU A 480 -11.18 -17.52 -5.17
CA GLU A 480 -11.97 -18.75 -4.96
C GLU A 480 -13.29 -18.46 -4.23
N ASN A 481 -13.28 -17.54 -3.25
CA ASN A 481 -14.42 -17.19 -2.43
C ASN A 481 -15.30 -16.05 -2.97
N LEU A 482 -15.08 -15.60 -4.20
CA LEU A 482 -16.01 -14.68 -4.85
C LEU A 482 -17.39 -15.34 -4.99
N ASN A 483 -18.46 -14.63 -4.62
CA ASN A 483 -19.82 -15.13 -4.69
C ASN A 483 -20.80 -14.20 -5.42
N VAL A 484 -20.33 -12.99 -5.79
CA VAL A 484 -21.07 -12.02 -6.62
C VAL A 484 -20.13 -11.39 -7.64
N ASP A 485 -20.68 -10.97 -8.78
CA ASP A 485 -19.97 -10.14 -9.75
C ASP A 485 -19.63 -8.76 -9.14
N TRP A 486 -18.66 -8.09 -9.72
CA TRP A 486 -18.23 -6.79 -9.20
C TRP A 486 -19.25 -5.70 -9.49
N CYS A 487 -19.97 -5.24 -8.49
CA CYS A 487 -20.85 -4.06 -8.56
C CYS A 487 -19.99 -2.80 -8.71
N VAL A 488 -20.08 -2.12 -9.87
CA VAL A 488 -19.22 -0.98 -10.22
C VAL A 488 -19.94 0.36 -10.23
N SER A 489 -21.24 0.41 -9.95
CA SER A 489 -21.99 1.67 -9.84
C SER A 489 -22.10 2.16 -8.40
N ARG A 490 -21.98 3.47 -8.23
CA ARG A 490 -22.09 4.16 -6.93
C ARG A 490 -22.99 5.38 -7.07
N GLN A 491 -23.90 5.55 -6.12
CA GLN A 491 -24.83 6.68 -6.06
C GLN A 491 -24.14 7.86 -5.39
N ARG A 492 -23.21 8.49 -6.16
CA ARG A 492 -22.39 9.62 -5.71
C ARG A 492 -22.47 10.79 -6.67
N TYR A 493 -22.11 11.96 -6.20
CA TYR A 493 -22.14 13.20 -6.98
C TYR A 493 -20.77 13.52 -7.60
N PHE A 494 -19.68 13.10 -6.93
CA PHE A 494 -18.31 13.31 -7.37
C PHE A 494 -17.64 11.97 -7.69
N GLY A 495 -17.17 11.83 -8.90
CA GLY A 495 -16.53 10.62 -9.44
C GLY A 495 -16.53 10.62 -10.96
N VAL A 496 -16.09 9.53 -11.56
CA VAL A 496 -16.15 9.36 -13.03
C VAL A 496 -17.52 8.84 -13.42
N PRO A 497 -18.34 9.62 -14.19
CA PRO A 497 -19.68 9.20 -14.59
C PRO A 497 -19.68 8.00 -15.53
N PHE A 498 -20.75 7.19 -15.50
CA PHE A 498 -21.02 6.21 -16.55
C PHE A 498 -21.33 6.93 -17.86
N PRO A 499 -20.71 6.56 -18.99
CA PRO A 499 -20.99 7.22 -20.28
C PRO A 499 -22.27 6.67 -20.93
N VAL A 500 -23.42 6.73 -20.22
CA VAL A 500 -24.67 6.04 -20.58
C VAL A 500 -25.89 6.93 -20.42
N TRP A 501 -26.82 6.83 -21.36
CA TRP A 501 -28.19 7.37 -21.29
C TRP A 501 -29.18 6.24 -21.57
N TYR A 502 -30.42 6.44 -21.23
CA TYR A 502 -31.53 5.52 -21.51
C TYR A 502 -32.62 6.24 -22.34
N PRO A 503 -33.12 5.62 -23.44
CA PRO A 503 -34.29 6.13 -24.12
C PRO A 503 -35.50 6.10 -23.20
N LEU A 504 -36.38 7.07 -23.34
CA LEU A 504 -37.67 7.11 -22.64
C LEU A 504 -38.78 6.71 -23.61
N ASP A 505 -39.67 5.82 -23.15
CA ASP A 505 -40.89 5.51 -23.92
C ASP A 505 -41.90 6.65 -23.95
N GLY A 506 -43.05 6.44 -24.61
CA GLY A 506 -44.11 7.44 -24.68
C GLY A 506 -44.79 7.78 -23.34
N GLU A 507 -44.52 7.00 -22.29
CA GLU A 507 -44.98 7.22 -20.91
C GLU A 507 -43.88 7.76 -20.01
N GLY A 508 -42.68 8.00 -20.55
CA GLY A 508 -41.53 8.53 -19.83
C GLY A 508 -40.78 7.47 -19.00
N ARG A 509 -40.97 6.18 -19.27
CA ARG A 509 -40.23 5.10 -18.58
C ARG A 509 -38.92 4.78 -19.29
N PRO A 510 -37.79 4.64 -18.57
CA PRO A 510 -36.52 4.32 -19.18
C PRO A 510 -36.48 2.89 -19.74
N ASP A 511 -35.98 2.77 -20.97
CA ASP A 511 -35.64 1.49 -21.59
C ASP A 511 -34.21 1.06 -21.17
N TYR A 512 -34.15 0.30 -20.13
CA TYR A 512 -32.88 -0.20 -19.59
C TYR A 512 -32.24 -1.32 -20.39
N ASP A 513 -33.00 -1.95 -21.28
CA ASP A 513 -32.51 -3.06 -22.10
C ASP A 513 -31.74 -2.56 -23.33
N HIS A 514 -31.95 -1.31 -23.72
CA HIS A 514 -31.31 -0.64 -24.86
C HIS A 514 -30.57 0.65 -24.44
N PRO A 515 -29.56 0.58 -23.58
CA PRO A 515 -28.81 1.76 -23.15
C PRO A 515 -28.05 2.42 -24.30
N ILE A 516 -28.04 3.73 -24.37
CA ILE A 516 -27.26 4.53 -25.30
C ILE A 516 -25.89 4.77 -24.69
N VAL A 517 -24.86 4.06 -25.18
CA VAL A 517 -23.47 4.24 -24.71
C VAL A 517 -22.78 5.28 -25.58
N ALA A 518 -21.99 6.17 -24.96
CA ALA A 518 -21.26 7.23 -25.64
C ALA A 518 -20.30 6.68 -26.70
N ASP A 519 -20.16 7.42 -27.80
CA ASP A 519 -19.11 7.13 -28.81
C ASP A 519 -17.73 7.33 -28.17
N PRO A 520 -16.80 6.36 -28.27
CA PRO A 520 -15.48 6.47 -27.63
C PRO A 520 -14.67 7.70 -28.08
N ARG A 521 -15.01 8.30 -29.23
CA ARG A 521 -14.38 9.53 -29.74
C ARG A 521 -14.83 10.80 -29.04
N THR A 522 -15.94 10.74 -28.30
CA THR A 522 -16.51 11.90 -27.58
C THR A 522 -16.14 11.92 -26.09
N LEU A 523 -15.49 10.85 -25.61
CA LEU A 523 -15.11 10.75 -24.20
C LEU A 523 -14.06 11.81 -23.81
N PRO A 524 -14.03 12.26 -22.54
CA PRO A 524 -14.97 11.91 -21.48
C PRO A 524 -16.28 12.71 -21.57
N VAL A 525 -17.39 12.10 -21.14
CA VAL A 525 -18.72 12.72 -21.05
C VAL A 525 -19.26 12.67 -19.63
N ASP A 526 -20.14 13.62 -19.27
CA ASP A 526 -21.03 13.55 -18.12
C ASP A 526 -22.48 13.51 -18.61
N PRO A 527 -23.17 12.36 -18.61
CA PRO A 527 -24.52 12.23 -19.15
C PRO A 527 -25.54 13.16 -18.49
N THR A 528 -25.28 13.61 -17.28
CA THR A 528 -26.19 14.56 -16.58
C THR A 528 -26.18 15.96 -17.20
N VAL A 529 -25.15 16.30 -17.97
CA VAL A 529 -24.98 17.59 -18.67
C VAL A 529 -24.90 17.41 -20.18
N ASP A 530 -24.15 16.39 -20.67
CA ASP A 530 -23.95 16.13 -22.09
C ASP A 530 -25.17 15.45 -22.73
N LEU A 531 -25.23 15.47 -24.05
CA LEU A 531 -26.34 14.92 -24.82
C LEU A 531 -25.91 13.64 -25.57
N PRO A 532 -26.78 12.62 -25.63
CA PRO A 532 -26.52 11.48 -26.50
C PRO A 532 -26.68 11.88 -27.98
N ARG A 533 -25.96 11.21 -28.84
CA ARG A 533 -25.99 11.46 -30.28
C ARG A 533 -27.43 11.33 -30.84
N GLY A 534 -27.89 12.34 -31.54
CA GLY A 534 -29.21 12.36 -32.18
C GLY A 534 -30.34 12.89 -31.32
N TYR A 535 -30.05 13.36 -30.11
CA TYR A 535 -31.01 13.99 -29.21
C TYR A 535 -30.70 15.47 -28.99
N HIS A 536 -31.72 16.25 -28.58
CA HIS A 536 -31.64 17.66 -28.24
C HIS A 536 -31.89 17.87 -26.75
N ALA A 537 -31.49 19.00 -26.21
CA ALA A 537 -31.58 19.31 -24.77
C ALA A 537 -33.03 19.28 -24.24
N GLU A 538 -33.98 19.69 -25.03
CA GLU A 538 -35.41 19.75 -24.70
C GLU A 538 -36.05 18.36 -24.53
N GLN A 539 -35.39 17.31 -25.03
CA GLN A 539 -35.84 15.92 -24.91
C GLN A 539 -35.37 15.24 -23.60
N ARG A 540 -34.51 15.93 -22.84
CA ARG A 540 -34.01 15.39 -21.57
C ARG A 540 -35.17 15.23 -20.59
N ASP A 541 -35.34 14.03 -20.04
CA ASP A 541 -36.37 13.64 -19.06
C ASP A 541 -37.83 13.89 -19.57
N GLN A 542 -38.03 13.87 -20.89
CA GLN A 542 -39.37 14.01 -21.53
C GLN A 542 -39.78 12.67 -22.16
N PRO A 543 -41.09 12.35 -22.17
CA PRO A 543 -41.57 11.16 -22.89
C PRO A 543 -41.10 11.15 -24.35
N GLY A 544 -40.60 9.98 -24.81
CA GLY A 544 -39.99 9.83 -26.14
C GLY A 544 -38.59 10.46 -26.29
N GLY A 545 -38.04 10.98 -25.21
CA GLY A 545 -36.69 11.53 -25.15
C GLY A 545 -35.70 10.57 -24.54
N PHE A 546 -34.87 11.05 -23.63
CA PHE A 546 -33.83 10.27 -22.93
C PHE A 546 -33.66 10.77 -21.49
N THR A 547 -33.11 9.86 -20.64
CA THR A 547 -32.63 10.23 -19.31
C THR A 547 -31.17 9.78 -19.12
N ALA A 548 -30.46 10.42 -18.23
CA ALA A 548 -29.05 10.12 -17.95
C ALA A 548 -28.90 8.97 -16.94
N GLU A 549 -27.86 8.16 -17.09
CA GLU A 549 -27.32 7.41 -15.95
C GLU A 549 -26.70 8.42 -14.96
N ALA A 550 -27.18 8.41 -13.72
CA ALA A 550 -26.75 9.37 -12.70
C ALA A 550 -25.62 8.85 -11.81
N ASP A 551 -25.38 7.55 -11.83
CA ASP A 551 -24.35 6.90 -11.03
C ASP A 551 -22.94 7.21 -11.56
N VAL A 552 -21.96 7.11 -10.67
CA VAL A 552 -20.54 7.17 -11.01
C VAL A 552 -19.90 5.81 -10.82
N PHE A 553 -18.73 5.60 -11.43
CA PHE A 553 -17.98 4.38 -11.20
C PHE A 553 -17.51 4.26 -9.74
N ASP A 554 -17.44 3.02 -9.27
CA ASP A 554 -16.62 2.63 -8.13
C ASP A 554 -15.21 3.20 -8.27
N THR A 555 -14.66 3.77 -7.22
CA THR A 555 -13.28 4.28 -7.17
C THR A 555 -12.28 3.24 -7.68
N TRP A 556 -12.45 1.99 -7.29
CA TRP A 556 -11.61 0.88 -7.74
C TRP A 556 -11.70 0.63 -9.26
N PHE A 557 -12.77 1.02 -9.92
CA PHE A 557 -12.90 0.87 -11.37
C PHE A 557 -11.89 1.72 -12.13
N THR A 558 -11.61 2.94 -11.68
CA THR A 558 -10.59 3.82 -12.25
C THR A 558 -9.21 3.46 -11.75
N SER A 559 -9.06 3.26 -10.44
CA SER A 559 -7.78 2.96 -9.80
C SER A 559 -7.17 1.63 -10.27
N SER A 560 -7.99 0.66 -10.68
CA SER A 560 -7.53 -0.60 -11.29
C SER A 560 -6.95 -0.46 -12.71
N LEU A 561 -6.97 0.75 -13.29
CA LEU A 561 -6.39 1.03 -14.60
C LEU A 561 -5.01 1.69 -14.53
N THR A 562 -4.37 1.76 -13.36
CA THR A 562 -3.08 2.46 -13.23
C THR A 562 -2.01 2.00 -14.21
N PRO A 563 -1.83 0.70 -14.54
CA PRO A 563 -0.91 0.29 -15.60
C PRO A 563 -1.28 0.84 -16.98
N GLN A 564 -2.57 0.85 -17.31
CA GLN A 564 -3.08 1.39 -18.57
C GLN A 564 -2.98 2.92 -18.63
N ILE A 565 -3.24 3.61 -17.50
CA ILE A 565 -3.07 5.07 -17.39
C ILE A 565 -1.59 5.43 -17.60
N GLY A 566 -0.68 4.78 -16.88
CA GLY A 566 0.75 5.01 -16.99
C GLY A 566 1.30 4.73 -18.39
N SER A 567 0.85 3.66 -19.01
CA SER A 567 1.30 3.28 -20.36
C SER A 567 0.61 4.02 -21.50
N GLY A 568 -0.54 4.69 -21.26
CA GLY A 568 -1.30 5.38 -22.32
C GLY A 568 -2.11 4.42 -23.20
N TRP A 569 -2.66 3.37 -22.61
CA TRP A 569 -3.49 2.37 -23.28
C TRP A 569 -4.49 2.97 -24.27
N ARG A 570 -4.51 2.48 -25.50
CA ARG A 570 -5.32 2.95 -26.64
C ARG A 570 -5.17 4.43 -27.03
N LEU A 571 -4.50 5.26 -26.24
CA LEU A 571 -4.21 6.66 -26.56
C LEU A 571 -2.87 6.81 -27.25
N ASP A 572 -1.89 6.02 -26.84
CA ASP A 572 -0.53 6.02 -27.39
C ASP A 572 -0.01 4.57 -27.48
N PRO A 573 -0.24 3.88 -28.60
CA PRO A 573 0.18 2.49 -28.76
C PRO A 573 1.69 2.26 -28.63
N ALA A 574 2.51 3.23 -29.04
CA ALA A 574 3.97 3.12 -28.94
C ALA A 574 4.42 3.19 -27.47
N ARG A 575 3.88 4.14 -26.72
CA ARG A 575 4.09 4.26 -25.29
C ARG A 575 3.58 3.02 -24.53
N HIS A 576 2.41 2.50 -24.90
CA HIS A 576 1.84 1.32 -24.28
C HIS A 576 2.74 0.10 -24.47
N ALA A 577 3.24 -0.14 -25.68
CA ALA A 577 4.13 -1.26 -25.98
C ALA A 577 5.45 -1.22 -25.18
N THR A 578 5.93 -0.03 -24.82
CA THR A 578 7.17 0.14 -24.03
C THR A 578 6.97 0.12 -22.51
N ARG A 579 5.71 0.15 -22.00
CA ARG A 579 5.45 0.29 -20.57
C ARG A 579 4.48 -0.74 -20.00
N PHE A 580 3.84 -1.53 -20.83
CA PHE A 580 2.88 -2.55 -20.40
C PHE A 580 3.32 -3.95 -20.91
N PRO A 581 3.24 -4.99 -20.07
CA PRO A 581 2.98 -4.95 -18.64
C PRO A 581 4.08 -4.23 -17.85
N ALA A 582 3.74 -3.66 -16.68
CA ALA A 582 4.74 -3.04 -15.81
C ALA A 582 5.69 -4.09 -15.19
N ASP A 583 6.83 -3.66 -14.66
CA ASP A 583 7.77 -4.59 -14.03
C ASP A 583 7.39 -4.90 -12.59
N ILE A 584 6.94 -3.88 -11.84
CA ILE A 584 6.67 -4.02 -10.41
C ILE A 584 5.39 -3.30 -9.99
N ARG A 585 4.64 -3.97 -9.08
CA ARG A 585 3.53 -3.40 -8.32
C ARG A 585 3.81 -3.48 -6.83
N PRO A 586 4.26 -2.42 -6.17
CA PRO A 586 4.37 -2.35 -4.72
C PRO A 586 3.03 -1.94 -4.11
N GLN A 587 2.60 -2.62 -3.04
CA GLN A 587 1.39 -2.28 -2.29
C GLN A 587 1.35 -2.96 -0.92
N SER A 588 0.43 -2.52 -0.04
CA SER A 588 0.12 -3.21 1.21
C SER A 588 -0.74 -4.46 0.97
N HIS A 589 -0.66 -5.44 1.87
CA HIS A 589 -1.42 -6.68 1.77
C HIS A 589 -2.94 -6.49 1.93
N GLU A 590 -3.41 -5.41 2.55
CA GLU A 590 -4.84 -5.16 2.75
C GLU A 590 -5.58 -4.87 1.44
N ILE A 591 -4.89 -4.32 0.44
CA ILE A 591 -5.49 -3.98 -0.86
C ILE A 591 -5.27 -5.05 -1.94
N ILE A 592 -4.87 -6.28 -1.55
CA ILE A 592 -4.79 -7.41 -2.49
C ILE A 592 -6.18 -7.75 -3.03
N ARG A 593 -7.20 -7.77 -2.16
CA ARG A 593 -8.59 -8.10 -2.54
C ARG A 593 -9.28 -7.02 -3.38
N THR A 594 -8.77 -5.80 -3.36
CA THR A 594 -9.29 -4.66 -4.11
C THR A 594 -8.36 -4.30 -5.26
N TRP A 595 -7.32 -3.53 -5.00
CA TRP A 595 -6.47 -2.97 -6.04
C TRP A 595 -5.80 -4.03 -6.90
N ALA A 596 -5.03 -4.95 -6.29
CA ALA A 596 -4.33 -5.98 -7.06
C ALA A 596 -5.32 -6.86 -7.82
N PHE A 597 -6.38 -7.34 -7.16
CA PHE A 597 -7.38 -8.21 -7.77
C PHE A 597 -8.07 -7.54 -8.95
N TYR A 598 -8.60 -6.33 -8.78
CA TYR A 598 -9.31 -5.64 -9.86
C TYR A 598 -8.39 -5.21 -11.00
N THR A 599 -7.12 -4.86 -10.72
CA THR A 599 -6.15 -4.56 -11.78
C THR A 599 -5.81 -5.80 -12.60
N ILE A 600 -5.61 -6.96 -11.97
CA ILE A 600 -5.39 -8.23 -12.66
C ILE A 600 -6.62 -8.59 -13.52
N ALA A 601 -7.83 -8.47 -12.94
CA ALA A 601 -9.08 -8.73 -13.66
C ALA A 601 -9.25 -7.81 -14.88
N LYS A 602 -9.04 -6.51 -14.72
CA LYS A 602 -9.16 -5.53 -15.82
C LYS A 602 -8.12 -5.76 -16.92
N ALA A 603 -6.85 -5.98 -16.57
CA ALA A 603 -5.82 -6.29 -17.54
C ALA A 603 -6.15 -7.57 -18.34
N TRP A 604 -6.66 -8.59 -17.66
CA TRP A 604 -7.09 -9.82 -18.30
C TRP A 604 -8.30 -9.63 -19.22
N LEU A 605 -9.32 -8.91 -18.75
CA LEU A 605 -10.53 -8.65 -19.55
C LEU A 605 -10.26 -7.78 -20.77
N HIS A 606 -9.33 -6.81 -20.68
CA HIS A 606 -8.96 -5.94 -21.79
C HIS A 606 -8.00 -6.58 -22.78
N GLU A 607 -6.92 -7.22 -22.29
CA GLU A 607 -5.75 -7.56 -23.11
C GLU A 607 -5.26 -9.00 -22.95
N ARG A 608 -5.93 -9.82 -22.14
CA ARG A 608 -5.56 -11.24 -21.91
C ARG A 608 -4.13 -11.44 -21.42
N THR A 609 -3.64 -10.51 -20.62
CA THR A 609 -2.29 -10.55 -20.06
C THR A 609 -2.25 -10.11 -18.60
N MET A 610 -1.13 -10.38 -17.92
CA MET A 610 -0.87 -9.87 -16.57
C MET A 610 -0.51 -8.38 -16.62
N PRO A 611 -0.91 -7.58 -15.60
CA PRO A 611 -0.57 -6.15 -15.56
C PRO A 611 0.87 -5.88 -15.14
N TRP A 612 1.50 -6.78 -14.38
CA TRP A 612 2.87 -6.67 -13.86
C TRP A 612 3.58 -8.01 -13.83
N LYS A 613 4.92 -7.96 -13.84
CA LYS A 613 5.77 -9.16 -13.66
C LYS A 613 5.92 -9.53 -12.17
N HIS A 614 6.02 -8.52 -11.30
CA HIS A 614 6.25 -8.69 -9.87
C HIS A 614 5.25 -7.90 -9.05
N VAL A 615 4.77 -8.47 -7.94
CA VAL A 615 4.00 -7.79 -6.90
C VAL A 615 4.79 -7.83 -5.60
N VAL A 616 5.07 -6.66 -5.04
CA VAL A 616 5.84 -6.50 -3.80
C VAL A 616 4.91 -6.04 -2.69
N ILE A 617 4.75 -6.90 -1.67
CA ILE A 617 3.75 -6.68 -0.62
C ILE A 617 4.40 -6.25 0.68
N SER A 618 4.06 -5.04 1.15
CA SER A 618 4.40 -4.58 2.49
C SER A 618 3.38 -5.06 3.53
N GLY A 619 3.83 -5.21 4.80
CA GLY A 619 2.95 -5.40 5.94
C GLY A 619 2.29 -4.10 6.40
N TRP A 620 1.48 -4.17 7.44
CA TRP A 620 0.95 -3.01 8.16
C TRP A 620 1.97 -2.40 9.10
N ILE A 621 1.83 -1.10 9.34
CA ILE A 621 2.43 -0.47 10.50
C ILE A 621 1.42 -0.47 11.64
N LEU A 622 1.85 -1.09 12.74
CA LEU A 622 1.11 -1.17 13.99
C LEU A 622 1.59 -0.07 14.95
N ASP A 623 0.73 0.32 15.88
CA ASP A 623 1.13 1.19 16.97
C ASP A 623 2.14 0.48 17.92
N PRO A 624 2.73 1.18 18.89
CA PRO A 624 3.66 0.55 19.86
C PRO A 624 3.06 -0.62 20.64
N ASP A 625 1.73 -0.67 20.80
CA ASP A 625 0.99 -1.77 21.44
C ASP A 625 0.66 -2.91 20.46
N ARG A 626 1.19 -2.88 19.22
CA ARG A 626 0.95 -3.84 18.14
C ARG A 626 -0.52 -3.91 17.67
N LYS A 627 -1.26 -2.78 17.77
CA LYS A 627 -2.62 -2.65 17.24
C LYS A 627 -2.60 -1.91 15.92
N LYS A 628 -3.53 -2.26 15.02
CA LYS A 628 -3.69 -1.52 13.75
C LYS A 628 -3.97 -0.04 14.04
N MET A 629 -3.21 0.85 13.42
CA MET A 629 -3.44 2.29 13.48
C MET A 629 -4.75 2.65 12.76
N SER A 630 -5.56 3.48 13.38
CA SER A 630 -6.77 4.03 12.75
C SER A 630 -7.12 5.40 13.34
N LYS A 631 -7.71 6.27 12.51
CA LYS A 631 -8.15 7.60 12.93
C LYS A 631 -9.20 7.54 14.05
N SER A 632 -10.12 6.58 13.96
CA SER A 632 -11.19 6.39 14.95
C SER A 632 -10.66 6.02 16.34
N LYS A 633 -9.47 5.41 16.42
CA LYS A 633 -8.81 5.06 17.69
C LYS A 633 -7.85 6.13 18.19
N GLY A 634 -7.57 7.16 17.37
CA GLY A 634 -6.66 8.26 17.74
C GLY A 634 -5.19 7.84 17.89
N ASN A 635 -4.78 6.66 17.39
CA ASN A 635 -3.42 6.10 17.53
C ASN A 635 -2.57 6.26 16.25
N VAL A 636 -2.94 7.20 15.38
CA VAL A 636 -2.20 7.48 14.14
C VAL A 636 -0.99 8.36 14.43
N VAL A 637 0.18 7.93 13.99
CA VAL A 637 1.42 8.73 14.05
C VAL A 637 1.59 9.51 12.76
N THR A 638 1.74 10.83 12.85
CA THR A 638 1.98 11.72 11.70
C THR A 638 3.47 11.81 11.40
N PRO A 639 3.90 11.88 10.12
CA PRO A 639 5.31 11.73 9.78
C PRO A 639 6.15 13.01 9.91
N MET A 640 5.56 14.22 9.78
CA MET A 640 6.35 15.45 9.60
C MET A 640 7.30 15.74 10.77
N HIS A 641 6.83 15.65 12.02
CA HIS A 641 7.68 15.87 13.19
C HIS A 641 8.80 14.82 13.31
N LEU A 642 8.57 13.60 12.81
CA LEU A 642 9.60 12.55 12.80
C LEU A 642 10.72 12.87 11.80
N LEU A 643 10.37 13.47 10.66
CA LEU A 643 11.37 13.92 9.69
C LEU A 643 12.19 15.09 10.26
N ASP A 644 11.58 15.97 11.05
CA ASP A 644 12.30 17.06 11.73
C ASP A 644 13.26 16.51 12.78
N GLU A 645 12.83 15.51 13.56
CA GLU A 645 13.64 14.98 14.66
C GLU A 645 14.69 13.97 14.18
N TYR A 646 14.32 13.05 13.26
CA TYR A 646 15.16 11.92 12.89
C TYR A 646 15.74 11.98 11.47
N THR A 647 15.47 13.03 10.69
CA THR A 647 15.84 13.23 9.29
C THR A 647 15.06 12.32 8.31
N ALA A 648 15.03 12.68 7.04
CA ALA A 648 14.43 11.84 5.99
C ALA A 648 15.16 10.50 5.88
N ASP A 649 16.49 10.49 5.86
CA ASP A 649 17.29 9.26 5.82
C ASP A 649 17.03 8.34 7.02
N GLY A 650 16.86 8.89 8.23
CA GLY A 650 16.51 8.11 9.42
C GLY A 650 15.13 7.44 9.33
N ALA A 651 14.14 8.15 8.76
CA ALA A 651 12.82 7.59 8.51
C ALA A 651 12.85 6.51 7.42
N ARG A 652 13.63 6.71 6.37
CA ARG A 652 13.85 5.72 5.30
C ARG A 652 14.57 4.48 5.82
N TYR A 653 15.56 4.63 6.68
CA TYR A 653 16.25 3.52 7.36
C TYR A 653 15.26 2.67 8.15
N TRP A 654 14.38 3.31 8.95
CA TRP A 654 13.33 2.60 9.69
C TRP A 654 12.41 1.81 8.76
N ALA A 655 11.96 2.40 7.67
CA ALA A 655 11.10 1.71 6.71
C ALA A 655 11.83 0.55 6.03
N ALA A 656 13.07 0.77 5.55
CA ALA A 656 13.85 -0.22 4.82
C ALA A 656 14.38 -1.37 5.69
N SER A 657 14.45 -1.20 7.01
CA SER A 657 14.85 -2.28 7.93
C SER A 657 13.76 -3.33 8.15
N ALA A 658 12.52 -3.09 7.68
CA ALA A 658 11.42 -4.04 7.79
C ALA A 658 11.33 -4.96 6.58
N ARG A 659 10.99 -6.23 6.84
CA ARG A 659 10.85 -7.26 5.79
C ARG A 659 9.49 -7.17 5.11
N LEU A 660 9.47 -7.51 3.83
CA LEU A 660 8.24 -7.65 3.06
C LEU A 660 7.27 -8.65 3.70
N GLY A 661 5.97 -8.36 3.59
CA GLY A 661 4.90 -9.24 4.06
C GLY A 661 4.73 -9.33 5.57
N THR A 662 5.53 -8.60 6.34
CA THR A 662 5.53 -8.67 7.82
C THR A 662 5.01 -7.38 8.41
N ASP A 663 4.01 -7.49 9.31
CA ASP A 663 3.51 -6.36 10.07
C ASP A 663 4.58 -5.87 11.07
N THR A 664 4.82 -4.58 11.08
CA THR A 664 5.91 -3.97 11.84
C THR A 664 5.35 -2.95 12.84
N ALA A 665 5.72 -3.07 14.11
CA ALA A 665 5.38 -2.06 15.10
C ALA A 665 6.21 -0.79 14.86
N PHE A 666 5.58 0.37 14.98
CA PHE A 666 6.30 1.63 14.98
C PHE A 666 7.18 1.74 16.23
N ASP A 667 8.49 1.91 16.03
CA ASP A 667 9.47 2.05 17.11
C ASP A 667 10.47 3.18 16.80
N GLU A 668 10.40 4.24 17.60
CA GLU A 668 11.31 5.38 17.48
C GLU A 668 12.78 5.02 17.74
N LYS A 669 13.06 3.92 18.44
CA LYS A 669 14.45 3.48 18.65
C LYS A 669 15.13 3.14 17.32
N VAL A 670 14.39 2.60 16.36
CA VAL A 670 14.92 2.27 15.03
C VAL A 670 15.23 3.54 14.25
N LEU A 671 14.38 4.58 14.37
CA LEU A 671 14.65 5.91 13.79
C LEU A 671 15.95 6.51 14.37
N LYS A 672 16.18 6.37 15.69
CA LYS A 672 17.42 6.82 16.36
C LYS A 672 18.66 6.06 15.85
N VAL A 673 18.52 4.77 15.57
CA VAL A 673 19.60 3.97 14.95
C VAL A 673 19.94 4.52 13.57
N GLY A 674 18.92 4.75 12.72
CA GLY A 674 19.12 5.36 11.40
C GLY A 674 19.82 6.71 11.45
N LYS A 675 19.38 7.61 12.34
CA LYS A 675 20.04 8.93 12.54
C LYS A 675 21.51 8.80 12.96
N ARG A 676 21.84 7.80 13.81
CA ARG A 676 23.23 7.55 14.19
C ARG A 676 24.06 7.02 13.03
N LEU A 677 23.48 6.15 12.19
CA LEU A 677 24.15 5.66 10.97
C LEU A 677 24.45 6.81 10.01
N VAL A 678 23.49 7.71 9.76
CA VAL A 678 23.69 8.94 8.98
C VAL A 678 24.87 9.76 9.52
N THR A 679 24.88 10.02 10.82
CA THR A 679 25.95 10.78 11.47
C THR A 679 27.32 10.09 11.32
N LYS A 680 27.36 8.77 11.47
CA LYS A 680 28.61 8.01 11.35
C LYS A 680 29.12 8.00 9.91
N LEU A 681 28.23 7.84 8.93
CA LEU A 681 28.56 7.85 7.51
C LEU A 681 29.12 9.22 7.08
N TYR A 682 28.48 10.30 7.50
CA TYR A 682 28.95 11.67 7.29
C TYR A 682 30.37 11.88 7.85
N ASN A 683 30.62 11.48 9.09
CA ASN A 683 31.91 11.60 9.75
C ASN A 683 32.98 10.68 9.14
N ALA A 684 32.65 9.47 8.73
CA ALA A 684 33.55 8.57 8.02
C ALA A 684 33.95 9.18 6.67
N GLY A 685 33.01 9.77 5.95
CA GLY A 685 33.26 10.52 4.72
C GLY A 685 34.25 11.67 4.94
N LYS A 686 34.02 12.51 5.96
CA LYS A 686 34.95 13.59 6.35
C LYS A 686 36.35 13.06 6.64
N PHE A 687 36.44 12.00 7.42
CA PHE A 687 37.74 11.42 7.78
C PHE A 687 38.50 10.89 6.55
N VAL A 688 37.84 10.05 5.74
CA VAL A 688 38.47 9.41 4.58
C VAL A 688 38.88 10.42 3.52
N LEU A 689 38.03 11.41 3.20
CA LEU A 689 38.27 12.37 2.13
C LEU A 689 39.20 13.52 2.55
N ALA A 690 39.50 13.66 3.84
CA ALA A 690 40.49 14.60 4.35
C ALA A 690 41.93 14.02 4.36
N GLN A 691 42.11 12.71 4.06
CA GLN A 691 43.46 12.15 4.02
C GLN A 691 44.21 12.74 2.80
N ALA A 692 45.28 13.49 3.08
CA ALA A 692 46.15 14.08 2.06
C ALA A 692 47.34 13.11 1.80
N GLY A 693 47.62 12.85 0.56
CA GLY A 693 48.75 12.01 0.15
C GLY A 693 48.52 11.45 -1.26
N PRO A 694 49.55 10.90 -1.89
CA PRO A 694 49.35 10.27 -3.18
C PRO A 694 48.57 8.95 -3.05
N GLN A 695 47.62 8.73 -3.92
CA GLN A 695 47.01 7.42 -4.10
C GLN A 695 47.94 6.54 -4.93
N THR A 696 48.17 5.31 -4.48
CA THR A 696 48.97 4.31 -5.22
C THR A 696 48.09 3.07 -5.52
N ALA A 697 48.65 2.07 -6.17
CA ALA A 697 48.00 0.77 -6.30
C ALA A 697 47.73 0.19 -4.89
N ILE A 698 46.64 -0.58 -4.77
CA ILE A 698 46.33 -1.34 -3.55
C ILE A 698 47.13 -2.64 -3.58
N ASP A 699 48.32 -2.61 -2.96
CA ASP A 699 49.30 -3.70 -3.00
C ASP A 699 49.67 -4.25 -1.62
N VAL A 700 49.29 -3.56 -0.54
CA VAL A 700 49.52 -4.05 0.84
C VAL A 700 48.52 -5.15 1.17
N GLU A 701 48.98 -6.21 1.81
CA GLU A 701 48.22 -7.45 2.06
C GLU A 701 46.89 -7.20 2.82
N LEU A 702 46.93 -6.36 3.87
CA LEU A 702 45.74 -6.01 4.63
C LEU A 702 44.70 -5.29 3.75
N ASP A 703 45.16 -4.39 2.87
CA ASP A 703 44.28 -3.60 1.98
C ASP A 703 43.67 -4.52 0.91
N ARG A 704 44.41 -5.47 0.37
CA ARG A 704 43.91 -6.50 -0.55
C ARG A 704 42.88 -7.40 0.11
N ALA A 705 43.14 -7.83 1.37
CA ALA A 705 42.20 -8.65 2.13
C ALA A 705 40.90 -7.89 2.42
N PHE A 706 40.96 -6.58 2.73
CA PHE A 706 39.78 -5.73 2.86
C PHE A 706 38.97 -5.65 1.54
N VAL A 707 39.64 -5.46 0.40
CA VAL A 707 38.98 -5.41 -0.92
C VAL A 707 38.34 -6.74 -1.26
N ASP A 708 38.92 -7.88 -0.84
CA ASP A 708 38.31 -9.20 -1.05
C ASP A 708 36.99 -9.35 -0.26
N ARG A 709 36.96 -8.90 0.98
CA ARG A 709 35.70 -8.82 1.76
C ARG A 709 34.66 -7.89 1.13
N LEU A 710 35.13 -6.79 0.55
CA LEU A 710 34.24 -5.84 -0.16
C LEU A 710 33.61 -6.47 -1.41
N ARG A 711 34.34 -7.36 -2.14
CA ARG A 711 33.78 -8.16 -3.25
C ARG A 711 32.65 -9.08 -2.78
N GLN A 712 32.84 -9.74 -1.65
CA GLN A 712 31.83 -10.63 -1.05
C GLN A 712 30.60 -9.82 -0.66
N LEU A 713 30.75 -8.67 -0.03
CA LEU A 713 29.65 -7.76 0.31
C LEU A 713 28.85 -7.33 -0.94
N ILE A 714 29.53 -6.85 -1.99
CA ILE A 714 28.88 -6.46 -3.24
C ILE A 714 28.02 -7.60 -3.80
N THR A 715 28.57 -8.83 -3.80
CA THR A 715 27.85 -10.00 -4.31
C THR A 715 26.61 -10.30 -3.49
N CYS A 716 26.73 -10.33 -2.16
CA CYS A 716 25.64 -10.63 -1.24
C CYS A 716 24.52 -9.58 -1.33
N VAL A 717 24.89 -8.29 -1.21
CA VAL A 717 23.95 -7.17 -1.23
C VAL A 717 23.22 -7.07 -2.59
N THR A 718 23.95 -7.29 -3.70
CA THR A 718 23.32 -7.28 -5.04
C THR A 718 22.29 -8.40 -5.18
N SER A 719 22.64 -9.63 -4.74
CA SER A 719 21.71 -10.77 -4.75
C SER A 719 20.46 -10.51 -3.91
N SER A 720 20.63 -9.90 -2.74
CA SER A 720 19.52 -9.54 -1.85
C SER A 720 18.58 -8.51 -2.50
N PHE A 721 19.13 -7.48 -3.13
CA PHE A 721 18.31 -6.50 -3.88
C PHE A 721 17.59 -7.11 -5.08
N GLU A 722 18.24 -8.02 -5.81
CA GLU A 722 17.62 -8.74 -6.94
C GLU A 722 16.46 -9.65 -6.49
N ALA A 723 16.55 -10.17 -5.25
CA ALA A 723 15.48 -10.92 -4.61
C ALA A 723 14.41 -10.03 -3.94
N PHE A 724 14.51 -8.71 -4.03
CA PHE A 724 13.67 -7.71 -3.32
C PHE A 724 13.82 -7.77 -1.78
N ASP A 725 14.86 -8.41 -1.26
CA ASP A 725 15.19 -8.43 0.19
C ASP A 725 16.14 -7.28 0.56
N TYR A 726 15.64 -6.05 0.37
CA TYR A 726 16.39 -4.84 0.69
C TYR A 726 16.70 -4.69 2.19
N ALA A 727 15.91 -5.31 3.06
CA ALA A 727 16.16 -5.29 4.51
C ALA A 727 17.43 -6.06 4.88
N HIS A 728 17.64 -7.23 4.26
CA HIS A 728 18.87 -8.00 4.41
C HIS A 728 20.05 -7.28 3.77
N ALA A 729 19.86 -6.71 2.57
CA ALA A 729 20.88 -5.90 1.91
C ALA A 729 21.36 -4.72 2.78
N LEU A 730 20.42 -4.01 3.43
CA LEU A 730 20.74 -2.95 4.38
C LEU A 730 21.48 -3.46 5.60
N GLN A 731 21.04 -4.58 6.19
CA GLN A 731 21.67 -5.19 7.36
C GLN A 731 23.13 -5.59 7.08
N ASP A 732 23.39 -6.23 5.95
CA ASP A 732 24.74 -6.65 5.57
C ASP A 732 25.64 -5.44 5.31
N THR A 733 25.13 -4.44 4.59
CA THR A 733 25.87 -3.19 4.32
C THR A 733 26.19 -2.44 5.61
N GLU A 734 25.22 -2.33 6.51
CA GLU A 734 25.38 -1.66 7.81
C GLU A 734 26.39 -2.43 8.69
N SER A 735 26.26 -3.76 8.79
CA SER A 735 27.18 -4.59 9.57
C SER A 735 28.62 -4.43 9.08
N PHE A 736 28.83 -4.51 7.77
CA PHE A 736 30.14 -4.30 7.17
C PHE A 736 30.67 -2.88 7.43
N PHE A 737 29.81 -1.85 7.28
CA PHE A 737 30.20 -0.47 7.52
C PHE A 737 30.67 -0.24 8.97
N TRP A 738 29.93 -0.74 9.96
CA TRP A 738 30.30 -0.61 11.36
C TRP A 738 31.53 -1.44 11.70
N HIS A 739 31.50 -2.76 11.45
CA HIS A 739 32.47 -3.69 12.00
C HIS A 739 33.74 -3.81 11.13
N ASP A 740 33.56 -3.98 9.81
CA ASP A 740 34.71 -4.21 8.93
C ASP A 740 35.38 -2.92 8.50
N PHE A 741 34.58 -1.87 8.15
CA PHE A 741 35.12 -0.64 7.63
C PHE A 741 35.55 0.35 8.72
N THR A 742 34.56 0.83 9.56
CA THR A 742 34.89 1.94 10.48
C THR A 742 35.62 1.52 11.74
N ASP A 743 35.19 0.44 12.39
CA ASP A 743 35.75 0.03 13.68
C ASP A 743 37.03 -0.80 13.52
N THR A 744 37.29 -1.33 12.31
CA THR A 744 38.43 -2.21 12.05
C THR A 744 39.40 -1.65 11.01
N TYR A 745 39.02 -1.69 9.71
CA TYR A 745 39.94 -1.34 8.63
C TYR A 745 40.46 0.09 8.75
N LEU A 746 39.55 1.06 8.93
CA LEU A 746 39.91 2.45 9.11
C LEU A 746 40.88 2.64 10.30
N GLU A 747 40.64 2.00 11.43
CA GLU A 747 41.49 2.07 12.63
C GLU A 747 42.85 1.44 12.40
N LEU A 748 42.92 0.30 11.71
CA LEU A 748 44.15 -0.41 11.39
C LEU A 748 45.07 0.41 10.47
N VAL A 749 44.48 1.06 9.43
CA VAL A 749 45.27 1.72 8.39
C VAL A 749 45.46 3.22 8.58
N LYS A 750 44.77 3.88 9.52
CA LYS A 750 44.80 5.36 9.69
C LYS A 750 46.21 5.93 9.92
N HIS A 751 47.12 5.13 10.50
CA HIS A 751 48.50 5.55 10.67
C HIS A 751 49.20 5.62 9.32
N ARG A 752 49.10 4.56 8.51
CA ARG A 752 49.68 4.55 7.15
C ARG A 752 49.07 5.64 6.27
N ALA A 753 47.76 5.88 6.35
CA ALA A 753 47.10 6.90 5.55
C ALA A 753 47.60 8.34 5.83
N ARG A 754 48.24 8.59 6.97
CA ARG A 754 48.83 9.85 7.36
C ARG A 754 50.33 9.98 7.04
N ASP A 755 50.97 8.87 6.71
CA ASP A 755 52.41 8.84 6.34
C ASP A 755 52.55 9.08 4.82
N ASP A 756 53.71 9.64 4.38
CA ASP A 756 53.97 9.89 2.95
C ASP A 756 53.96 8.61 2.08
N ALA A 757 54.08 7.43 2.68
CA ALA A 757 54.05 6.13 2.03
C ALA A 757 52.68 5.47 2.06
N GLY A 758 51.61 6.16 2.52
CA GLY A 758 50.28 5.60 2.80
C GLY A 758 49.35 5.41 1.57
N GLY A 759 49.87 5.51 0.37
CA GLY A 759 49.04 5.52 -0.86
C GLY A 759 48.12 4.33 -1.04
N SER A 760 48.53 3.07 -0.68
CA SER A 760 47.67 1.90 -0.72
C SER A 760 46.50 1.99 0.30
N ALA A 761 46.76 2.48 1.52
CA ALA A 761 45.73 2.69 2.53
C ALA A 761 44.74 3.78 2.13
N ILE A 762 45.22 4.90 1.56
CA ILE A 762 44.33 5.97 1.04
C ILE A 762 43.43 5.44 -0.08
N ALA A 763 44.00 4.66 -1.01
CA ALA A 763 43.26 4.02 -2.09
C ALA A 763 42.21 3.06 -1.56
N GLY A 764 42.56 2.21 -0.60
CA GLY A 764 41.63 1.24 0.01
C GLY A 764 40.48 1.91 0.78
N LEU A 765 40.77 2.96 1.56
CA LEU A 765 39.74 3.75 2.28
C LEU A 765 38.77 4.44 1.34
N ARG A 766 39.29 5.09 0.28
CA ARG A 766 38.44 5.80 -0.72
C ARG A 766 37.60 4.82 -1.53
N LEU A 767 38.19 3.69 -1.95
CA LEU A 767 37.46 2.62 -2.63
C LEU A 767 36.31 2.08 -1.77
N GLY A 768 36.62 1.73 -0.51
CA GLY A 768 35.65 1.23 0.45
C GLY A 768 34.51 2.23 0.68
N LEU A 769 34.83 3.49 0.92
CA LEU A 769 33.85 4.57 1.08
C LEU A 769 32.96 4.72 -0.17
N GLY A 770 33.54 4.79 -1.35
CA GLY A 770 32.82 4.98 -2.61
C GLY A 770 31.89 3.80 -2.96
N VAL A 771 32.27 2.57 -2.60
CA VAL A 771 31.41 1.38 -2.71
C VAL A 771 30.27 1.47 -1.70
N LEU A 772 30.57 1.71 -0.41
CA LEU A 772 29.57 1.76 0.66
C LEU A 772 28.55 2.87 0.47
N LEU A 773 28.97 4.07 0.01
CA LEU A 773 28.04 5.13 -0.34
C LEU A 773 27.03 4.68 -1.39
N ARG A 774 27.47 3.99 -2.44
CA ARG A 774 26.58 3.48 -3.50
C ARG A 774 25.66 2.36 -3.02
N LEU A 775 26.13 1.49 -2.11
CA LEU A 775 25.30 0.44 -1.50
C LEU A 775 24.22 1.03 -0.58
N PHE A 776 24.53 2.09 0.15
CA PHE A 776 23.57 2.80 0.99
C PHE A 776 22.63 3.76 0.22
N ALA A 777 23.01 4.25 -0.96
CA ALA A 777 22.29 5.29 -1.68
C ALA A 777 20.80 5.00 -1.92
N PRO A 778 20.35 3.76 -2.18
CA PRO A 778 18.92 3.47 -2.31
C PRO A 778 18.13 3.74 -1.02
N VAL A 779 18.74 3.53 0.15
CA VAL A 779 18.08 3.69 1.45
C VAL A 779 18.32 5.07 2.04
N LEU A 780 19.54 5.59 2.00
CA LEU A 780 19.99 6.85 2.61
C LEU A 780 20.39 7.87 1.54
N PRO A 781 19.44 8.36 0.72
CA PRO A 781 19.79 9.16 -0.46
C PRO A 781 20.48 10.50 -0.16
N TYR A 782 20.18 11.12 0.97
CA TYR A 782 20.66 12.47 1.26
C TYR A 782 22.09 12.48 1.75
N VAL A 783 22.41 11.71 2.77
CA VAL A 783 23.78 11.67 3.31
C VAL A 783 24.76 11.07 2.31
N THR A 784 24.33 10.13 1.50
CA THR A 784 25.18 9.52 0.47
C THR A 784 25.47 10.49 -0.68
N GLU A 785 24.46 11.23 -1.14
CA GLU A 785 24.63 12.29 -2.14
C GLU A 785 25.52 13.42 -1.60
N GLU A 786 25.30 13.84 -0.36
CA GLU A 786 26.11 14.86 0.29
C GLU A 786 27.60 14.51 0.27
N VAL A 787 27.96 13.35 0.80
CA VAL A 787 29.36 12.89 0.85
C VAL A 787 29.92 12.65 -0.56
N TRP A 788 29.10 12.13 -1.49
CA TRP A 788 29.50 11.92 -2.89
C TRP A 788 29.85 13.24 -3.57
N SER A 789 29.07 14.28 -3.35
CA SER A 789 29.24 15.58 -3.98
C SER A 789 30.55 16.29 -3.62
N TRP A 790 31.21 15.93 -2.50
CA TRP A 790 32.42 16.60 -2.07
C TRP A 790 33.61 16.31 -2.98
N VAL A 791 33.69 15.07 -3.50
CA VAL A 791 34.84 14.63 -4.31
C VAL A 791 34.45 13.72 -5.45
N PHE A 792 33.66 12.66 -5.17
CA PHE A 792 33.41 11.58 -6.13
C PHE A 792 32.62 12.05 -7.36
N ALA A 793 31.74 13.02 -7.22
CA ALA A 793 30.97 13.56 -8.34
C ALA A 793 31.91 14.04 -9.47
N ASP A 794 32.92 14.79 -9.13
CA ASP A 794 33.91 15.35 -10.08
C ASP A 794 34.89 14.28 -10.59
N GLU A 795 35.34 13.40 -9.69
CA GLU A 795 36.33 12.35 -10.05
C GLU A 795 35.75 11.29 -10.99
N THR A 796 34.47 10.97 -10.81
CA THR A 796 33.80 9.93 -11.62
C THR A 796 33.04 10.49 -12.80
N GLY A 797 32.76 11.80 -12.82
CA GLY A 797 31.92 12.47 -13.79
C GLY A 797 30.42 12.20 -13.60
N HIS A 798 30.02 11.56 -12.51
CA HIS A 798 28.62 11.35 -12.13
C HIS A 798 28.19 12.41 -11.13
N ALA A 799 27.57 13.47 -11.61
CA ALA A 799 27.15 14.63 -10.80
C ALA A 799 26.19 14.28 -9.64
N SER A 800 25.53 13.12 -9.73
CA SER A 800 24.70 12.56 -8.66
C SER A 800 25.04 11.09 -8.46
N ILE A 801 25.12 10.65 -7.20
CA ILE A 801 25.30 9.23 -6.83
C ILE A 801 24.18 8.36 -7.38
N HIS A 802 22.96 8.88 -7.50
CA HIS A 802 21.79 8.16 -7.99
C HIS A 802 21.82 7.91 -9.51
N ARG A 803 22.78 8.50 -10.23
CA ARG A 803 23.11 8.21 -11.63
C ARG A 803 24.45 7.49 -11.77
N ALA A 804 25.20 7.36 -10.69
CA ALA A 804 26.41 6.55 -10.67
C ALA A 804 26.04 5.06 -10.79
N PRO A 805 26.88 4.22 -11.43
CA PRO A 805 26.60 2.81 -11.58
C PRO A 805 26.63 2.08 -10.23
N TRP A 806 25.72 1.08 -10.08
CA TRP A 806 25.76 0.15 -8.95
C TRP A 806 27.13 -0.52 -8.87
N PRO A 807 27.71 -0.68 -7.66
CA PRO A 807 29.01 -1.33 -7.53
C PRO A 807 29.00 -2.77 -8.04
N THR A 808 30.07 -3.14 -8.72
CA THR A 808 30.26 -4.50 -9.26
C THR A 808 31.61 -5.09 -8.83
N VAL A 809 31.66 -6.42 -8.73
CA VAL A 809 32.94 -7.12 -8.45
C VAL A 809 33.95 -6.84 -9.56
N ALA A 810 33.51 -6.64 -10.80
CA ALA A 810 34.35 -6.37 -11.94
C ALA A 810 35.16 -5.07 -11.80
N GLU A 811 34.60 -4.02 -11.18
CA GLU A 811 35.36 -2.76 -10.94
C GLU A 811 36.49 -2.93 -9.92
N LEU A 812 36.49 -3.99 -9.12
CA LEU A 812 37.54 -4.31 -8.16
C LEU A 812 38.58 -5.31 -8.71
N ALA A 813 38.39 -5.78 -9.95
CA ALA A 813 39.23 -6.84 -10.54
C ALA A 813 40.71 -6.44 -10.67
N ALA A 814 41.01 -5.16 -10.74
CA ALA A 814 42.38 -4.66 -10.83
C ALA A 814 43.21 -4.83 -9.53
N VAL A 815 42.53 -4.96 -8.38
CA VAL A 815 43.22 -5.26 -7.10
C VAL A 815 43.48 -6.76 -7.02
N ALA A 816 44.75 -7.16 -6.87
CA ALA A 816 45.11 -8.57 -6.74
C ALA A 816 44.45 -9.19 -5.48
N ALA A 817 44.12 -10.48 -5.56
CA ALA A 817 43.65 -11.20 -4.38
C ALA A 817 44.74 -11.19 -3.28
N PRO A 818 44.36 -11.23 -2.01
CA PRO A 818 45.32 -11.37 -0.94
C PRO A 818 46.01 -12.77 -1.04
N ASN A 819 47.25 -12.84 -0.56
CA ASN A 819 47.94 -14.12 -0.48
C ASN A 819 47.32 -15.05 0.58
N ASP A 820 46.75 -14.43 1.64
CA ASP A 820 46.02 -15.11 2.71
C ASP A 820 44.76 -14.33 3.01
N ALA A 821 43.58 -14.80 2.54
CA ALA A 821 42.29 -14.17 2.79
C ALA A 821 41.92 -14.09 4.28
N GLY A 822 42.49 -14.97 5.13
CA GLY A 822 42.26 -14.97 6.58
C GLY A 822 43.08 -13.94 7.35
N CYS A 823 44.04 -13.25 6.72
CA CYS A 823 44.91 -12.28 7.42
C CYS A 823 44.12 -11.11 8.02
N PHE A 824 42.99 -10.70 7.41
CA PHE A 824 42.09 -9.63 7.93
C PHE A 824 41.47 -10.08 9.27
N ASP A 825 40.91 -11.28 9.34
CA ASP A 825 40.31 -11.81 10.58
C ASP A 825 41.32 -11.98 11.69
N VAL A 826 42.51 -12.40 11.33
CA VAL A 826 43.65 -12.52 12.27
C VAL A 826 44.05 -11.16 12.81
N ALA A 827 44.09 -10.10 11.96
CA ALA A 827 44.34 -8.71 12.40
C ALA A 827 43.26 -8.20 13.35
N VAL A 828 42.00 -8.46 13.01
CA VAL A 828 40.83 -8.08 13.85
C VAL A 828 40.92 -8.74 15.22
N THR A 829 41.14 -10.05 15.25
CA THR A 829 41.16 -10.81 16.50
C THR A 829 42.38 -10.42 17.37
N CYS A 830 43.53 -10.18 16.75
CA CYS A 830 44.71 -9.70 17.45
C CYS A 830 44.46 -8.32 18.09
N LEU A 831 43.95 -7.36 17.34
CA LEU A 831 43.63 -6.02 17.85
C LEU A 831 42.58 -6.06 18.96
N ALA A 832 41.53 -6.87 18.79
CA ALA A 832 40.50 -7.06 19.81
C ALA A 832 41.07 -7.64 21.11
N THR A 833 41.97 -8.63 21.01
CA THR A 833 42.66 -9.24 22.18
C THR A 833 43.51 -8.21 22.92
N ILE A 834 44.28 -7.39 22.19
CA ILE A 834 45.07 -6.29 22.79
C ILE A 834 44.16 -5.26 23.47
N ASN A 835 43.08 -4.85 22.81
CA ASN A 835 42.15 -3.89 23.37
C ASN A 835 41.35 -4.44 24.58
N LYS A 836 41.07 -5.74 24.59
CA LYS A 836 40.48 -6.43 25.76
C LYS A 836 41.44 -6.37 26.95
N ALA A 837 42.75 -6.68 26.76
CA ALA A 837 43.75 -6.59 27.80
C ALA A 837 43.88 -5.15 28.35
N LYS A 838 43.82 -4.12 27.50
CA LYS A 838 43.78 -2.72 27.92
C LYS A 838 42.56 -2.41 28.80
N SER A 839 41.42 -2.90 28.40
CA SER A 839 40.14 -2.71 29.14
C SER A 839 40.19 -3.43 30.50
N GLU A 840 40.70 -4.65 30.55
CA GLU A 840 40.88 -5.42 31.80
C GLU A 840 41.86 -4.76 32.77
N ALA A 841 42.87 -4.08 32.23
CA ALA A 841 43.77 -3.23 33.00
C ALA A 841 43.21 -1.84 33.38
N GLY A 842 41.99 -1.54 33.03
CA GLY A 842 41.33 -0.24 33.31
C GLY A 842 41.88 0.94 32.52
N VAL A 843 42.58 0.69 31.39
CA VAL A 843 43.12 1.77 30.56
C VAL A 843 42.36 1.91 29.26
N SER A 844 42.35 3.12 28.69
CA SER A 844 41.62 3.36 27.44
C SER A 844 42.29 2.64 26.24
N PRO A 845 41.52 2.25 25.21
CA PRO A 845 42.12 1.65 23.99
C PRO A 845 43.18 2.54 23.33
N GLY A 846 43.11 3.87 23.50
CA GLY A 846 44.08 4.82 22.99
C GLY A 846 45.41 4.92 23.79
N ARG A 847 45.52 4.23 24.92
CA ARG A 847 46.77 4.17 25.69
C ARG A 847 47.85 3.40 24.94
N GLY A 848 49.06 3.95 24.88
CA GLY A 848 50.23 3.24 24.32
C GLY A 848 50.68 2.08 25.19
N LEU A 849 51.31 1.11 24.56
CA LEU A 849 51.98 -0.03 25.20
C LEU A 849 53.48 0.11 24.99
N ALA A 850 54.24 0.26 26.08
CA ALA A 850 55.71 0.32 26.04
C ALA A 850 56.29 -1.06 25.66
N ARG A 851 55.64 -2.16 26.12
CA ARG A 851 55.99 -3.52 25.77
C ARG A 851 54.72 -4.39 25.69
N LEU A 852 54.70 -5.30 24.71
CA LEU A 852 53.62 -6.30 24.52
C LEU A 852 54.26 -7.65 24.21
N THR A 853 53.93 -8.68 24.97
CA THR A 853 54.28 -10.09 24.66
C THR A 853 52.96 -10.80 24.31
N LEU A 854 52.84 -11.24 23.03
CA LEU A 854 51.63 -11.87 22.48
C LEU A 854 51.94 -13.31 22.08
N ALA A 855 51.13 -14.24 22.55
CA ALA A 855 51.23 -15.68 22.20
C ALA A 855 50.12 -16.08 21.26
N ALA A 856 50.41 -16.92 20.25
CA ALA A 856 49.44 -17.55 19.38
C ALA A 856 50.03 -18.82 18.73
N SER A 857 49.21 -19.63 18.08
CA SER A 857 49.71 -20.78 17.34
C SER A 857 50.69 -20.36 16.24
N PRO A 858 51.68 -21.22 15.88
CA PRO A 858 52.63 -20.90 14.81
C PRO A 858 51.99 -20.50 13.49
N GLU A 859 50.86 -21.13 13.13
CA GLU A 859 50.10 -20.79 11.92
C GLU A 859 49.44 -19.42 12.04
N THR A 860 48.85 -19.10 13.20
CA THR A 860 48.24 -17.77 13.45
C THR A 860 49.29 -16.65 13.39
N LEU A 861 50.51 -16.90 13.96
CA LEU A 861 51.62 -15.94 13.86
C LEU A 861 52.08 -15.76 12.42
N ARG A 862 52.16 -16.81 11.65
CA ARG A 862 52.53 -16.77 10.22
C ARG A 862 51.54 -15.86 9.44
N ARG A 863 50.26 -16.06 9.66
CA ARG A 863 49.21 -15.21 9.03
C ARG A 863 49.29 -13.77 9.51
N LEU A 864 49.54 -13.55 10.81
CA LEU A 864 49.64 -12.20 11.38
C LEU A 864 50.85 -11.45 10.79
N ALA A 865 51.96 -12.11 10.46
CA ALA A 865 53.23 -11.49 10.05
C ALA A 865 53.05 -10.47 8.90
N ALA A 866 52.13 -10.74 7.95
CA ALA A 866 51.88 -9.85 6.80
C ALA A 866 51.14 -8.56 7.18
N VAL A 867 50.44 -8.56 8.31
CA VAL A 867 49.56 -7.45 8.75
C VAL A 867 49.95 -6.94 10.16
N GLN A 868 50.93 -7.53 10.77
CA GLN A 868 51.39 -7.26 12.13
C GLN A 868 51.74 -5.78 12.37
N GLY A 869 52.35 -5.14 11.38
CA GLY A 869 52.71 -3.73 11.47
C GLY A 869 51.55 -2.78 11.69
N ASP A 870 50.44 -3.02 10.97
CA ASP A 870 49.23 -2.22 11.10
C ASP A 870 48.54 -2.46 12.45
N VAL A 871 48.48 -3.72 12.92
CA VAL A 871 47.90 -4.05 14.23
C VAL A 871 48.69 -3.37 15.36
N LEU A 872 50.01 -3.52 15.37
CA LEU A 872 50.85 -2.99 16.44
C LEU A 872 50.83 -1.43 16.45
N LYS A 873 50.89 -0.80 15.29
CA LYS A 873 50.74 0.68 15.20
C LYS A 873 49.37 1.18 15.65
N SER A 874 48.29 0.47 15.26
CA SER A 874 46.93 0.80 15.71
C SER A 874 46.80 0.64 17.23
N ALA A 875 47.38 -0.40 17.80
CA ALA A 875 47.42 -0.64 19.23
C ALA A 875 48.42 0.28 19.97
N ARG A 876 49.24 1.07 19.26
CA ARG A 876 50.29 1.96 19.79
C ARG A 876 51.33 1.18 20.65
N VAL A 877 51.83 0.08 20.10
CA VAL A 877 52.84 -0.78 20.72
C VAL A 877 54.26 -0.29 20.30
N GLU A 878 55.08 0.03 21.25
CA GLU A 878 56.46 0.48 20.99
C GLU A 878 57.46 -0.71 20.82
N ARG A 879 57.36 -1.70 21.70
CA ARG A 879 58.18 -2.92 21.64
C ARG A 879 57.27 -4.16 21.76
N HIS A 880 57.56 -5.18 21.00
CA HIS A 880 56.74 -6.39 21.01
C HIS A 880 57.58 -7.65 20.93
N GLU A 881 57.01 -8.73 21.43
CA GLU A 881 57.52 -10.11 21.31
C GLU A 881 56.37 -11.04 20.93
N MET A 882 56.60 -11.87 19.91
CA MET A 882 55.64 -12.86 19.45
C MET A 882 56.09 -14.25 19.88
N LEU A 883 55.30 -14.92 20.71
CA LEU A 883 55.63 -16.25 21.24
C LEU A 883 54.78 -17.33 20.53
N PRO A 884 55.44 -18.31 19.89
CA PRO A 884 54.70 -19.45 19.38
C PRO A 884 54.18 -20.34 20.54
N ALA A 885 52.88 -20.58 20.55
CA ALA A 885 52.17 -21.38 21.55
C ALA A 885 51.31 -22.42 20.84
N ALA A 886 51.84 -23.61 20.67
CA ALA A 886 51.20 -24.69 19.91
C ALA A 886 49.91 -25.22 20.56
N GLU A 887 49.71 -24.93 21.84
CA GLU A 887 48.52 -25.28 22.61
C GLU A 887 47.32 -24.38 22.34
N LEU A 888 47.53 -23.20 21.75
CA LEU A 888 46.45 -22.30 21.39
C LEU A 888 45.82 -22.71 20.05
N ALA A 889 44.52 -22.68 20.01
CA ALA A 889 43.79 -22.93 18.79
C ALA A 889 44.07 -21.86 17.72
N GLU A 890 43.79 -22.16 16.46
CA GLU A 890 43.95 -21.20 15.34
C GLU A 890 43.12 -19.95 15.60
N SER A 891 43.68 -18.80 15.24
CA SER A 891 43.09 -17.46 15.39
C SER A 891 42.87 -17.02 16.86
N ILE A 892 43.41 -17.75 17.85
CA ILE A 892 43.39 -17.35 19.25
C ILE A 892 44.68 -16.65 19.60
N PHE A 893 44.58 -15.49 20.27
CA PHE A 893 45.71 -14.76 20.82
C PHE A 893 45.57 -14.65 22.34
N GLU A 894 46.75 -14.65 23.01
CA GLU A 894 46.82 -14.41 24.44
C GLU A 894 47.89 -13.38 24.74
N VAL A 895 47.52 -12.32 25.51
CA VAL A 895 48.50 -11.35 26.01
C VAL A 895 49.17 -11.96 27.23
N ARG A 896 50.43 -12.27 27.13
CA ARG A 896 51.26 -12.81 28.24
C ARG A 896 51.79 -11.70 29.12
N GLU A 897 52.15 -10.53 28.52
CA GLU A 897 52.70 -9.38 29.23
C GLU A 897 52.29 -8.11 28.50
N ALA A 898 51.92 -7.09 29.26
CA ALA A 898 51.59 -5.74 28.74
C ALA A 898 52.08 -4.65 29.71
N GLU A 899 53.04 -3.88 29.24
CA GLU A 899 53.49 -2.68 29.95
C GLU A 899 52.89 -1.42 29.31
N TYR A 900 52.16 -0.63 30.07
CA TYR A 900 51.45 0.56 29.55
C TYR A 900 52.32 1.81 29.69
N VAL A 901 52.28 2.67 28.64
CA VAL A 901 52.93 3.99 28.71
C VAL A 901 52.30 4.84 29.82
N ALA A 902 53.13 5.46 30.63
CA ALA A 902 52.67 6.31 31.72
C ALA A 902 51.70 7.44 31.22
N PRO A 903 50.71 7.87 31.99
CA PRO A 903 49.89 9.03 31.62
C PRO A 903 50.76 10.28 31.42
N VAL A 904 50.54 11.01 30.34
CA VAL A 904 51.19 12.34 30.14
C VAL A 904 50.68 13.26 31.25
N GLY A 905 51.51 13.61 32.24
CA GLY A 905 51.17 14.54 33.33
C GLY A 905 50.77 13.89 34.65
N ALA A 906 51.27 12.68 34.97
CA ALA A 906 51.28 12.11 36.33
C ALA A 906 52.57 12.46 37.07
#